data_881d3d1ab08fc20703962e0e3e71c389
#
_entry.id   881d3d1ab08fc20703962e0e3e71c389
#
_cell.length_a   1.000
_cell.length_b   1.000
_cell.length_c   1.000
_cell.angle_alpha   90.00
_cell.angle_beta   90.00
_cell.angle_gamma   90.00
#
_symmetry.space_group_name_H-M   'P 1'
#
loop_
_entity.id
_entity.type
_entity.pdbx_description
1 polymer ?
#
loop_
_entity_poly.entity_id
_entity_poly.type
_entity_poly.pdbx_seq_one_letter_code
_entity_poly.pdbx_strand_id
1 'polypeptide(L)'
;MATPTIPNGEEYFFPIIYEGNGGGQRVGKFVPFTDNGTIDNSVIFNRGDNPKLSRLPSSDGNRRTLTYSVWIKRGILGTENHFISCYDGSSTDNESMWEMQFLTDNTVSISRYSYYILQTTRTFEDTSKWYHFVMAIDTTQGTASDRVKLYVDGDEITTFDVDNRSNITQNFDTAFNNTSDTCVIGARINNTTKHWSGYMAEINLVDGQALTPASFGLTDTSTGRWIPKTLSGITYGTNGFRLEFGDSSALGDDTSGNTNDFTATNLASTDQTTDSPTQNHATFDPNFSGSIGLSEGNLVATQTLSNNWESAFIGMPIQSGKYYFELTADVVSTYFMLGVTTLDGYANAKNTYIGDNADSYSVQIYPGFNDYVYYGGSNYDTGQSTSVSNGDVIGVCYDADKGAYFIAVNNTWTHSGDPANGTNPVFTGYTPNKLVYLGISYYVSGAKFTLNTGQKSFTYTPPTGFVALQQDNLPETVKGVSGLVWTKNRDSTDNHQLYDSSRGKQLVLASNATTNETTVTDGLQKFLAGGQQIEDDVSINTSGESYVSWNWVANSGSTSSNTDGSITSTVQANTTAGFSIVQYTGTGSAGTIGHGLSSAPEFIILKRLVGVQDWLVGNTPSGWTKHLFLNGTDALATTSITWNNTAPTSSVFSVGTGNSSNKSGDPFIGYVWHSVDGFSKIGSYTGNGSSDGTFIYTGFKPAWVMIKNISGSYHWNLFDSARDTFNPVDRALAPSSTAVETNFSTSEIFDFLSNGFKLRCTLGGENLSGNTYIYMAFAEHPFVGDGVSPVTAR
;
A
#
# COMPACT_ATOMS: atom_id res chain seq x y z
N MET A 1 -15.95 -11.50 -19.09
CA MET A 1 -15.88 -10.04 -19.32
C MET A 1 -14.52 -9.76 -19.93
N ALA A 2 -14.42 -8.99 -20.99
CA ALA A 2 -13.16 -8.72 -21.64
C ALA A 2 -12.39 -7.72 -20.76
N THR A 3 -11.18 -8.09 -20.35
CA THR A 3 -10.19 -7.19 -19.76
C THR A 3 -10.02 -5.98 -20.68
N PRO A 4 -10.03 -4.74 -20.16
CA PRO A 4 -9.66 -3.60 -21.00
C PRO A 4 -8.21 -3.79 -21.40
N THR A 5 -7.98 -4.13 -22.67
CA THR A 5 -6.66 -4.11 -23.28
C THR A 5 -6.26 -2.67 -23.49
N ILE A 6 -5.20 -2.24 -22.82
CA ILE A 6 -4.44 -1.06 -23.22
C ILE A 6 -4.00 -1.31 -24.67
N PRO A 7 -4.17 -0.36 -25.60
CA PRO A 7 -3.66 -0.54 -26.96
C PRO A 7 -2.16 -0.84 -26.89
N ASN A 8 -1.76 -1.99 -27.42
CA ASN A 8 -0.41 -2.50 -27.63
C ASN A 8 0.23 -3.35 -26.51
N GLY A 9 -0.43 -3.70 -25.41
CA GLY A 9 0.07 -4.78 -24.52
C GLY A 9 1.40 -4.55 -23.82
N GLU A 10 1.89 -3.32 -23.75
CA GLU A 10 3.14 -3.00 -23.07
C GLU A 10 2.90 -2.55 -21.63
N GLU A 11 3.66 -3.15 -20.71
CA GLU A 11 3.61 -2.87 -19.27
C GLU A 11 4.61 -1.78 -18.92
N TYR A 12 4.14 -0.69 -18.34
CA TYR A 12 4.99 0.40 -17.88
C TYR A 12 5.27 0.29 -16.39
N PHE A 13 6.55 0.45 -16.02
CA PHE A 13 6.99 0.45 -14.62
C PHE A 13 7.57 1.83 -14.28
N PHE A 14 7.08 2.42 -13.21
CA PHE A 14 7.60 3.68 -12.69
C PHE A 14 8.52 3.42 -11.51
N PRO A 15 9.63 4.16 -11.33
CA PRO A 15 10.22 4.25 -10.00
C PRO A 15 9.19 4.94 -9.10
N ILE A 16 8.71 4.21 -8.10
CA ILE A 16 7.74 4.75 -7.17
C ILE A 16 8.51 5.50 -6.10
N ILE A 17 8.36 6.82 -6.07
CA ILE A 17 8.93 7.67 -5.06
C ILE A 17 7.83 7.97 -4.06
N TYR A 18 8.03 7.62 -2.81
CA TYR A 18 7.10 7.90 -1.73
C TYR A 18 7.65 9.00 -0.84
N GLU A 19 6.85 10.04 -0.65
CA GLU A 19 7.01 11.05 0.38
C GLU A 19 5.79 10.97 1.30
N GLY A 20 5.98 10.78 2.60
CA GLY A 20 4.85 10.68 3.52
C GLY A 20 5.24 10.73 4.99
N ASN A 21 4.43 11.43 5.77
CA ASN A 21 4.38 11.32 7.22
C ASN A 21 3.53 10.07 7.55
N GLY A 22 4.17 8.94 7.76
CA GLY A 22 3.68 7.68 8.30
C GLY A 22 2.16 7.47 8.39
N GLY A 23 1.44 7.47 7.29
CA GLY A 23 0.01 7.21 7.29
C GLY A 23 -0.54 7.01 5.88
N GLY A 24 -0.98 5.80 5.61
CA GLY A 24 -1.76 5.48 4.43
C GLY A 24 -1.06 4.56 3.43
N GLN A 25 -1.38 3.29 3.51
CA GLN A 25 -1.04 2.34 2.45
C GLN A 25 -1.88 2.65 1.21
N ARG A 26 -1.25 2.85 0.07
CA ARG A 26 -1.96 2.80 -1.21
C ARG A 26 -2.38 1.36 -1.49
N VAL A 27 -3.66 1.15 -1.67
CA VAL A 27 -4.19 -0.13 -2.12
C VAL A 27 -3.99 -0.21 -3.63
N GLY A 28 -3.10 -1.08 -4.10
CA GLY A 28 -2.93 -1.38 -5.53
C GLY A 28 -4.07 -2.24 -6.07
N LYS A 29 -4.14 -2.42 -7.39
CA LYS A 29 -5.12 -3.29 -8.03
C LYS A 29 -5.02 -4.71 -7.49
N PHE A 30 -6.16 -5.27 -7.19
CA PHE A 30 -6.33 -6.68 -6.94
C PHE A 30 -6.23 -7.48 -8.24
N VAL A 31 -5.39 -8.49 -8.29
CA VAL A 31 -5.37 -9.45 -9.40
C VAL A 31 -6.44 -10.50 -9.09
N PRO A 32 -7.44 -10.70 -9.95
CA PRO A 32 -8.46 -11.72 -9.73
C PRO A 32 -7.81 -13.08 -9.49
N PHE A 33 -8.23 -13.76 -8.43
CA PHE A 33 -7.69 -15.08 -8.12
C PHE A 33 -8.05 -16.08 -9.19
N THR A 34 -7.08 -16.83 -9.65
CA THR A 34 -7.32 -18.11 -10.31
C THR A 34 -7.40 -19.19 -9.23
N ASP A 35 -8.59 -19.61 -8.91
CA ASP A 35 -8.94 -20.84 -8.14
C ASP A 35 -8.49 -20.96 -6.67
N ASN A 36 -8.16 -19.90 -5.95
CA ASN A 36 -7.61 -20.03 -4.60
C ASN A 36 -8.52 -19.60 -3.45
N GLY A 37 -9.81 -19.62 -3.64
CA GLY A 37 -10.80 -19.33 -2.60
C GLY A 37 -11.36 -17.91 -2.71
N THR A 38 -12.62 -17.83 -3.14
CA THR A 38 -13.42 -16.62 -3.06
C THR A 38 -14.14 -16.58 -1.73
N ILE A 39 -14.22 -15.39 -1.15
CA ILE A 39 -15.15 -15.08 -0.07
C ILE A 39 -16.20 -14.17 -0.69
N ASP A 40 -17.38 -14.69 -0.95
CA ASP A 40 -18.41 -13.98 -1.71
C ASP A 40 -19.20 -12.97 -0.86
N ASN A 41 -19.29 -13.22 0.46
CA ASN A 41 -20.13 -12.44 1.34
C ASN A 41 -19.45 -12.09 2.66
N SER A 42 -19.92 -10.99 3.23
CA SER A 42 -19.65 -10.59 4.61
C SER A 42 -20.91 -10.07 5.27
N VAL A 43 -20.83 -9.79 6.57
CA VAL A 43 -21.92 -9.16 7.32
C VAL A 43 -21.43 -7.83 7.90
N ILE A 44 -22.25 -6.79 7.75
CA ILE A 44 -22.08 -5.49 8.39
C ILE A 44 -22.64 -5.58 9.81
N PHE A 45 -21.82 -5.23 10.78
CA PHE A 45 -22.21 -5.03 12.16
C PHE A 45 -22.29 -3.53 12.41
N ASN A 46 -23.50 -3.00 12.57
CA ASN A 46 -23.68 -1.59 12.92
C ASN A 46 -23.78 -1.46 14.45
N ARG A 47 -22.74 -0.95 15.09
CA ARG A 47 -22.63 -0.84 16.55
C ARG A 47 -23.85 -0.17 17.20
N GLY A 48 -24.51 0.79 16.49
CA GLY A 48 -25.69 1.49 16.98
C GLY A 48 -26.88 0.59 17.25
N ASP A 49 -26.97 -0.54 16.58
CA ASP A 49 -28.08 -1.50 16.69
C ASP A 49 -27.82 -2.61 17.68
N ASN A 50 -26.61 -2.66 18.30
CA ASN A 50 -26.16 -3.72 19.20
C ASN A 50 -26.20 -5.13 18.54
N PRO A 51 -25.59 -5.31 17.36
CA PRO A 51 -25.61 -6.56 16.63
C PRO A 51 -24.68 -7.60 17.28
N LYS A 52 -25.07 -8.86 17.20
CA LYS A 52 -24.23 -9.99 17.63
C LYS A 52 -24.71 -11.32 17.08
N LEU A 53 -23.78 -12.28 17.04
CA LEU A 53 -24.08 -13.71 16.89
C LEU A 53 -23.73 -14.40 18.22
N SER A 54 -24.60 -15.26 18.73
CA SER A 54 -24.39 -15.91 20.03
C SER A 54 -24.71 -17.41 20.00
N ARG A 55 -23.89 -18.21 20.67
CA ARG A 55 -24.05 -19.67 20.81
C ARG A 55 -23.56 -20.16 22.16
N LEU A 56 -24.33 -21.03 22.78
CA LEU A 56 -23.89 -21.84 23.94
C LEU A 56 -23.59 -23.26 23.44
N PRO A 57 -22.36 -23.79 23.63
CA PRO A 57 -22.05 -25.17 23.26
C PRO A 57 -22.93 -26.17 23.98
N SER A 58 -23.39 -27.22 23.28
CA SER A 58 -24.25 -28.30 23.83
C SER A 58 -23.45 -29.40 24.54
N SER A 59 -22.14 -29.47 24.27
CA SER A 59 -21.19 -30.42 24.89
C SER A 59 -19.82 -29.74 25.03
N ASP A 60 -19.04 -30.20 25.99
CA ASP A 60 -17.67 -29.71 26.13
C ASP A 60 -16.80 -30.22 24.97
N GLY A 61 -15.95 -29.33 24.45
CA GLY A 61 -14.91 -29.64 23.47
C GLY A 61 -13.51 -29.49 24.07
N ASN A 62 -12.53 -29.28 23.20
CA ASN A 62 -11.17 -29.05 23.65
C ASN A 62 -11.00 -27.59 24.09
N ARG A 63 -10.81 -27.41 25.39
CA ARG A 63 -10.64 -26.09 26.01
C ARG A 63 -9.18 -25.58 25.99
N ARG A 64 -8.23 -26.46 25.62
CA ARG A 64 -6.78 -26.19 25.71
C ARG A 64 -6.13 -25.93 24.35
N THR A 65 -6.73 -26.47 23.31
CA THR A 65 -6.17 -26.36 21.95
C THR A 65 -7.29 -25.95 20.99
N LEU A 66 -7.14 -24.79 20.33
CA LEU A 66 -8.11 -24.28 19.38
C LEU A 66 -7.49 -23.21 18.46
N THR A 67 -8.19 -22.92 17.37
CA THR A 67 -7.87 -21.78 16.49
C THR A 67 -9.12 -20.98 16.20
N TYR A 68 -9.04 -19.66 16.32
CA TYR A 68 -10.03 -18.73 15.83
C TYR A 68 -9.45 -17.93 14.65
N SER A 69 -10.14 -17.90 13.52
CA SER A 69 -9.72 -17.21 12.31
C SER A 69 -10.87 -16.34 11.78
N VAL A 70 -10.59 -15.10 11.42
CA VAL A 70 -11.60 -14.17 10.93
C VAL A 70 -11.01 -13.12 9.99
N TRP A 71 -11.70 -12.80 8.91
CA TRP A 71 -11.45 -11.63 8.10
C TRP A 71 -12.33 -10.47 8.58
N ILE A 72 -11.74 -9.29 8.74
CA ILE A 72 -12.44 -8.09 9.21
C ILE A 72 -12.06 -6.85 8.40
N LYS A 73 -13.02 -5.92 8.29
CA LYS A 73 -12.80 -4.55 7.83
C LYS A 73 -13.40 -3.60 8.86
N ARG A 74 -12.61 -2.63 9.35
CA ARG A 74 -13.03 -1.77 10.46
C ARG A 74 -13.96 -0.65 9.98
N GLY A 75 -15.02 -0.38 10.76
CA GLY A 75 -15.93 0.75 10.53
C GLY A 75 -15.67 1.94 11.46
N ILE A 76 -15.05 1.71 12.61
CA ILE A 76 -14.79 2.76 13.61
C ILE A 76 -13.42 2.61 14.22
N LEU A 77 -12.79 3.74 14.57
CA LEU A 77 -11.50 3.82 15.24
C LEU A 77 -11.65 4.42 16.65
N GLY A 78 -10.61 4.26 17.46
CA GLY A 78 -10.56 4.90 18.79
C GLY A 78 -11.57 4.35 19.80
N THR A 79 -12.15 3.17 19.57
CA THR A 79 -13.14 2.54 20.46
C THR A 79 -12.88 1.06 20.61
N GLU A 80 -13.31 0.48 21.77
CA GLU A 80 -13.26 -0.97 21.93
C GLU A 80 -14.25 -1.67 20.99
N ASN A 81 -13.74 -2.66 20.24
CA ASN A 81 -14.51 -3.46 19.25
C ASN A 81 -14.16 -4.93 19.43
N HIS A 82 -15.14 -5.76 19.79
CA HIS A 82 -14.92 -7.16 20.09
C HIS A 82 -15.12 -8.07 18.87
N PHE A 83 -14.15 -8.94 18.57
CA PHE A 83 -14.26 -9.97 17.54
C PHE A 83 -15.06 -11.15 18.05
N ILE A 84 -14.64 -11.67 19.21
CA ILE A 84 -15.25 -12.80 19.90
C ILE A 84 -15.06 -12.64 21.41
N SER A 85 -16.05 -13.04 22.17
CA SER A 85 -15.96 -13.20 23.63
C SER A 85 -16.71 -14.44 24.07
N CYS A 86 -16.12 -15.24 24.97
CA CYS A 86 -16.78 -16.41 25.59
C CYS A 86 -16.77 -16.23 27.10
N TYR A 87 -17.92 -16.44 27.76
CA TYR A 87 -18.09 -16.10 29.18
C TYR A 87 -19.34 -16.76 29.77
N ASP A 88 -19.31 -17.17 31.05
CA ASP A 88 -20.42 -17.80 31.76
C ASP A 88 -21.49 -16.82 32.27
N GLY A 89 -21.20 -15.54 32.24
CA GLY A 89 -22.12 -14.48 32.67
C GLY A 89 -22.25 -14.32 34.19
N SER A 90 -21.64 -15.15 34.98
CA SER A 90 -21.87 -15.23 36.43
C SER A 90 -20.69 -14.80 37.30
N SER A 91 -19.48 -14.86 36.79
CA SER A 91 -18.24 -14.61 37.53
C SER A 91 -17.58 -13.30 37.12
N THR A 92 -16.90 -12.65 38.05
CA THR A 92 -16.05 -11.47 37.81
C THR A 92 -14.57 -11.85 37.86
N ASP A 93 -14.26 -13.13 37.91
CA ASP A 93 -12.87 -13.57 37.94
C ASP A 93 -12.25 -13.58 36.53
N ASN A 94 -10.92 -13.50 36.50
CA ASN A 94 -10.16 -13.47 35.26
C ASN A 94 -10.09 -14.83 34.55
N GLU A 95 -10.69 -15.88 35.09
CA GLU A 95 -10.63 -17.24 34.51
C GLU A 95 -11.83 -17.56 33.66
N SER A 96 -12.96 -16.90 33.93
CA SER A 96 -14.27 -17.19 33.31
C SER A 96 -14.56 -16.50 31.99
N MET A 97 -13.65 -15.67 31.47
CA MET A 97 -13.86 -14.91 30.24
C MET A 97 -12.62 -14.94 29.36
N TRP A 98 -12.81 -15.14 28.08
CA TRP A 98 -11.79 -14.98 27.05
C TRP A 98 -12.35 -14.10 25.92
N GLU A 99 -11.55 -13.14 25.45
CA GLU A 99 -11.97 -12.22 24.41
C GLU A 99 -10.80 -11.79 23.52
N MET A 100 -11.11 -11.45 22.28
CA MET A 100 -10.23 -10.80 21.33
C MET A 100 -10.90 -9.51 20.86
N GLN A 101 -10.18 -8.37 20.88
CA GLN A 101 -10.76 -7.06 20.63
C GLN A 101 -9.73 -6.05 20.13
N PHE A 102 -10.21 -4.99 19.47
CA PHE A 102 -9.48 -3.74 19.40
C PHE A 102 -9.67 -2.93 20.67
N LEU A 103 -8.62 -2.22 21.05
CA LEU A 103 -8.64 -1.25 22.14
C LEU A 103 -8.85 0.18 21.61
N THR A 104 -8.98 1.14 22.52
CA THR A 104 -9.20 2.57 22.18
C THR A 104 -7.98 3.23 21.51
N ASP A 105 -6.80 2.63 21.62
CA ASP A 105 -5.56 3.03 20.96
C ASP A 105 -5.35 2.35 19.60
N ASN A 106 -6.38 1.63 19.10
CA ASN A 106 -6.37 0.86 17.85
C ASN A 106 -5.41 -0.34 17.84
N THR A 107 -4.85 -0.75 18.96
CA THR A 107 -4.12 -2.01 19.12
C THR A 107 -5.09 -3.18 19.27
N VAL A 108 -4.62 -4.43 19.05
CA VAL A 108 -5.38 -5.66 19.31
C VAL A 108 -4.96 -6.27 20.62
N SER A 109 -5.93 -6.70 21.43
CA SER A 109 -5.67 -7.48 22.63
C SER A 109 -6.38 -8.83 22.60
N ILE A 110 -5.71 -9.81 23.21
CA ILE A 110 -6.32 -11.06 23.70
C ILE A 110 -6.35 -10.92 25.21
N SER A 111 -7.52 -11.04 25.83
CA SER A 111 -7.71 -10.78 27.25
C SER A 111 -8.60 -11.78 27.96
N ARG A 112 -8.50 -11.78 29.27
CA ARG A 112 -9.34 -12.52 30.23
C ARG A 112 -10.01 -11.48 31.13
N TYR A 113 -11.30 -11.24 31.00
CA TYR A 113 -12.07 -10.23 31.73
C TYR A 113 -11.42 -8.83 31.67
N SER A 114 -10.67 -8.41 32.66
CA SER A 114 -9.94 -7.13 32.75
C SER A 114 -8.41 -7.29 32.65
N TYR A 115 -7.93 -8.48 32.24
CA TYR A 115 -6.51 -8.82 32.23
C TYR A 115 -6.03 -9.14 30.82
N TYR A 116 -5.15 -8.30 30.28
CA TYR A 116 -4.56 -8.54 28.97
C TYR A 116 -3.53 -9.66 29.00
N ILE A 117 -3.73 -10.68 28.19
CA ILE A 117 -2.75 -11.75 27.93
C ILE A 117 -1.71 -11.24 26.93
N LEU A 118 -2.20 -10.64 25.83
CA LEU A 118 -1.41 -10.00 24.80
C LEU A 118 -2.04 -8.66 24.44
N GLN A 119 -1.22 -7.65 24.18
CA GLN A 119 -1.60 -6.40 23.51
C GLN A 119 -0.52 -6.07 22.50
N THR A 120 -0.90 -5.86 21.22
CA THR A 120 0.05 -5.55 20.16
C THR A 120 0.63 -4.14 20.35
N THR A 121 1.89 -3.95 20.00
CA THR A 121 2.47 -2.61 19.80
C THR A 121 1.91 -1.97 18.51
N ARG A 122 1.68 -2.81 17.49
CA ARG A 122 1.14 -2.40 16.20
C ARG A 122 -0.31 -1.94 16.32
N THR A 123 -0.62 -0.79 15.69
CA THR A 123 -1.98 -0.27 15.50
C THR A 123 -2.58 -0.70 14.16
N PHE A 124 -3.91 -0.65 14.04
CA PHE A 124 -4.64 -1.10 12.85
C PHE A 124 -5.69 -0.03 12.49
N GLU A 125 -5.29 1.00 11.74
CA GLU A 125 -6.09 2.21 11.51
C GLU A 125 -6.61 2.34 10.07
N ASP A 126 -6.24 1.42 9.17
CA ASP A 126 -6.73 1.42 7.80
C ASP A 126 -8.14 0.80 7.75
N THR A 127 -9.16 1.63 7.54
CA THR A 127 -10.57 1.24 7.44
C THR A 127 -10.98 0.83 6.02
N SER A 128 -10.09 1.00 5.04
CA SER A 128 -10.31 0.60 3.65
C SER A 128 -9.81 -0.80 3.34
N LYS A 129 -9.11 -1.41 4.30
CA LYS A 129 -8.44 -2.71 4.15
C LYS A 129 -9.17 -3.82 4.90
N TRP A 130 -9.19 -5.01 4.31
CA TRP A 130 -9.50 -6.25 4.99
C TRP A 130 -8.25 -6.80 5.69
N TYR A 131 -8.37 -7.13 6.98
CA TYR A 131 -7.35 -7.80 7.78
C TYR A 131 -7.76 -9.24 8.05
N HIS A 132 -6.81 -10.15 8.01
CA HIS A 132 -7.01 -11.53 8.44
C HIS A 132 -6.35 -11.77 9.80
N PHE A 133 -7.14 -11.99 10.82
CA PHE A 133 -6.64 -12.33 12.16
C PHE A 133 -6.76 -13.82 12.43
N VAL A 134 -5.70 -14.41 12.99
CA VAL A 134 -5.72 -15.79 13.48
C VAL A 134 -5.18 -15.81 14.92
N MET A 135 -5.98 -16.30 15.85
CA MET A 135 -5.59 -16.60 17.22
C MET A 135 -5.47 -18.11 17.38
N ALA A 136 -4.26 -18.58 17.64
CA ALA A 136 -3.99 -20.00 17.91
C ALA A 136 -3.66 -20.18 19.37
N ILE A 137 -4.41 -21.06 20.06
CA ILE A 137 -4.23 -21.39 21.47
C ILE A 137 -3.83 -22.85 21.59
N ASP A 138 -2.74 -23.11 22.30
CA ASP A 138 -2.33 -24.46 22.75
C ASP A 138 -1.70 -24.35 24.16
N THR A 139 -2.53 -24.39 25.17
CA THR A 139 -2.07 -24.29 26.57
C THR A 139 -1.27 -25.49 27.04
N THR A 140 -1.21 -26.60 26.25
CA THR A 140 -0.43 -27.78 26.59
C THR A 140 1.07 -27.59 26.42
N GLN A 141 1.48 -26.52 25.73
CA GLN A 141 2.87 -26.19 25.44
C GLN A 141 3.67 -25.90 26.72
N GLY A 142 4.91 -26.43 26.76
CA GLY A 142 5.83 -26.18 27.88
C GLY A 142 6.28 -24.71 27.97
N THR A 143 6.54 -24.09 26.80
CA THR A 143 6.96 -22.69 26.68
C THR A 143 5.74 -21.77 26.72
N ALA A 144 5.78 -20.76 27.56
CA ALA A 144 4.65 -19.84 27.72
C ALA A 144 4.29 -19.07 26.45
N SER A 145 5.30 -18.61 25.72
CA SER A 145 5.11 -17.90 24.44
C SER A 145 4.43 -18.73 23.35
N ASP A 146 4.45 -20.06 23.46
CA ASP A 146 3.81 -20.95 22.49
C ASP A 146 2.35 -21.28 22.83
N ARG A 147 1.84 -20.84 24.00
CA ARG A 147 0.49 -21.15 24.47
C ARG A 147 -0.60 -20.32 23.80
N VAL A 148 -0.28 -19.07 23.43
CA VAL A 148 -1.18 -18.17 22.73
C VAL A 148 -0.37 -17.43 21.67
N LYS A 149 -0.78 -17.56 20.41
CA LYS A 149 -0.16 -16.88 19.28
C LYS A 149 -1.20 -16.05 18.54
N LEU A 150 -0.80 -14.89 18.08
CA LEU A 150 -1.60 -13.99 17.28
C LEU A 150 -0.91 -13.77 15.93
N TYR A 151 -1.67 -13.91 14.86
CA TYR A 151 -1.20 -13.67 13.50
C TYR A 151 -2.08 -12.64 12.82
N VAL A 152 -1.49 -11.84 11.94
CA VAL A 152 -2.21 -10.89 11.09
C VAL A 152 -1.69 -10.99 9.67
N ASP A 153 -2.59 -11.17 8.70
CA ASP A 153 -2.26 -11.27 7.28
C ASP A 153 -1.15 -12.28 6.97
N GLY A 154 -1.18 -13.43 7.67
CA GLY A 154 -0.24 -14.53 7.49
C GLY A 154 1.00 -14.48 8.38
N ASP A 155 1.32 -13.35 8.99
CA ASP A 155 2.52 -13.16 9.81
C ASP A 155 2.23 -13.27 11.30
N GLU A 156 3.12 -13.90 12.06
CA GLU A 156 3.03 -13.96 13.52
C GLU A 156 3.42 -12.60 14.12
N ILE A 157 2.57 -12.05 14.98
CA ILE A 157 2.92 -10.90 15.81
C ILE A 157 3.84 -11.37 16.93
N THR A 158 5.03 -10.83 17.00
CA THR A 158 6.05 -11.20 17.98
C THR A 158 6.38 -10.08 18.96
N THR A 159 5.98 -8.84 18.65
CA THR A 159 6.20 -7.65 19.48
C THR A 159 4.89 -7.21 20.13
N PHE A 160 4.91 -7.03 21.46
CA PHE A 160 3.74 -6.73 22.26
C PHE A 160 4.07 -5.66 23.31
N ASP A 161 3.14 -4.71 23.54
CA ASP A 161 3.19 -3.81 24.68
C ASP A 161 2.88 -4.54 25.99
N VAL A 162 2.02 -5.56 25.90
CA VAL A 162 1.73 -6.46 27.01
C VAL A 162 1.89 -7.91 26.54
N ASP A 163 2.81 -8.62 27.19
CA ASP A 163 2.98 -10.07 27.05
C ASP A 163 2.93 -10.75 28.40
N ASN A 164 1.78 -11.26 28.76
CA ASN A 164 1.50 -11.93 30.02
C ASN A 164 1.21 -13.44 29.83
N ARG A 165 1.66 -14.05 28.73
CA ARG A 165 1.47 -15.48 28.46
C ARG A 165 2.05 -16.38 29.54
N SER A 166 3.05 -15.93 30.30
CA SER A 166 3.60 -16.63 31.47
C SER A 166 2.57 -16.91 32.55
N ASN A 167 1.49 -16.10 32.61
CA ASN A 167 0.41 -16.25 33.60
C ASN A 167 -0.68 -17.25 33.13
N ILE A 168 -0.61 -17.75 31.91
CA ILE A 168 -1.39 -18.89 31.44
C ILE A 168 -0.62 -20.17 31.81
N THR A 169 -1.06 -20.87 32.83
CA THR A 169 -0.37 -22.11 33.25
C THR A 169 -0.45 -23.17 32.16
N GLN A 170 0.52 -24.08 32.16
CA GLN A 170 0.43 -25.26 31.27
C GLN A 170 -0.83 -26.07 31.54
N ASN A 171 -1.53 -26.51 30.51
CA ASN A 171 -2.83 -27.20 30.55
C ASN A 171 -3.97 -26.35 31.13
N PHE A 172 -3.89 -25.02 30.99
CA PHE A 172 -4.98 -24.13 31.39
C PHE A 172 -6.22 -24.36 30.50
N ASP A 173 -7.40 -24.48 31.12
CA ASP A 173 -8.68 -24.59 30.41
C ASP A 173 -9.28 -23.22 30.12
N THR A 174 -9.43 -22.86 28.86
CA THR A 174 -10.03 -21.57 28.43
C THR A 174 -11.55 -21.58 28.58
N ALA A 175 -12.20 -20.43 28.41
CA ALA A 175 -13.66 -20.31 28.31
C ALA A 175 -14.25 -20.80 26.97
N PHE A 176 -13.40 -21.04 25.97
CA PHE A 176 -13.86 -21.61 24.71
C PHE A 176 -14.29 -23.09 24.87
N ASN A 177 -15.25 -23.50 24.03
CA ASN A 177 -15.69 -24.88 23.90
C ASN A 177 -16.23 -25.52 25.21
N ASN A 178 -16.82 -24.69 26.09
CA ASN A 178 -17.37 -25.08 27.38
C ASN A 178 -18.90 -24.90 27.39
N THR A 179 -19.61 -25.90 27.91
CA THR A 179 -21.08 -25.88 28.02
C THR A 179 -21.66 -24.83 28.94
N SER A 180 -20.82 -24.20 29.78
CA SER A 180 -21.23 -23.10 30.68
C SER A 180 -20.99 -21.73 30.09
N ASP A 181 -20.17 -21.62 29.02
CA ASP A 181 -19.70 -20.32 28.50
C ASP A 181 -20.36 -20.02 27.16
N THR A 182 -21.21 -18.98 27.15
CA THR A 182 -21.76 -18.49 25.88
C THR A 182 -20.67 -17.79 25.08
N CYS A 183 -20.49 -18.17 23.83
CA CYS A 183 -19.62 -17.46 22.89
C CYS A 183 -20.44 -16.48 22.06
N VAL A 184 -19.92 -15.25 21.97
CA VAL A 184 -20.53 -14.13 21.23
C VAL A 184 -19.52 -13.57 20.24
N ILE A 185 -19.92 -13.45 18.99
CA ILE A 185 -19.18 -12.81 17.90
C ILE A 185 -19.74 -11.41 17.69
N GLY A 186 -18.88 -10.43 17.50
CA GLY A 186 -19.26 -9.04 17.24
C GLY A 186 -19.67 -8.25 18.47
N ALA A 187 -19.54 -8.82 19.68
CA ALA A 187 -19.83 -8.08 20.91
C ALA A 187 -19.12 -8.68 22.13
N ARG A 188 -19.00 -7.89 23.19
CA ARG A 188 -18.74 -8.40 24.53
C ARG A 188 -20.06 -8.85 25.16
N ILE A 189 -20.09 -10.06 25.65
CA ILE A 189 -21.29 -10.58 26.34
C ILE A 189 -21.65 -9.67 27.55
N ASN A 190 -22.95 -9.49 27.79
CA ASN A 190 -23.50 -8.65 28.87
C ASN A 190 -23.05 -7.16 28.84
N ASN A 191 -22.63 -6.65 27.71
CA ASN A 191 -22.27 -5.25 27.54
C ASN A 191 -22.97 -4.67 26.31
N THR A 192 -23.71 -3.60 26.48
CA THR A 192 -24.48 -2.93 25.40
C THR A 192 -23.71 -1.84 24.68
N THR A 193 -22.45 -1.57 25.06
CA THR A 193 -21.62 -0.51 24.45
C THR A 193 -20.38 -1.04 23.74
N LYS A 194 -20.07 -2.33 23.90
CA LYS A 194 -18.87 -2.96 23.35
C LYS A 194 -19.20 -3.89 22.19
N HIS A 195 -19.81 -3.34 21.15
CA HIS A 195 -20.17 -4.05 19.93
C HIS A 195 -19.18 -3.76 18.83
N TRP A 196 -19.06 -4.68 17.88
CA TRP A 196 -18.31 -4.50 16.65
C TRP A 196 -18.95 -3.42 15.77
N SER A 197 -18.14 -2.69 15.03
CA SER A 197 -18.57 -1.80 13.95
C SER A 197 -17.67 -2.04 12.74
N GLY A 198 -18.27 -2.43 11.63
CA GLY A 198 -17.58 -2.79 10.40
C GLY A 198 -18.02 -4.15 9.89
N TYR A 199 -17.15 -4.83 9.17
CA TYR A 199 -17.48 -6.05 8.45
C TYR A 199 -16.75 -7.25 9.05
N MET A 200 -17.38 -8.42 9.00
CA MET A 200 -16.75 -9.71 9.26
C MET A 200 -17.07 -10.68 8.15
N ALA A 201 -16.10 -11.49 7.75
CA ALA A 201 -16.24 -12.52 6.72
C ALA A 201 -15.46 -13.77 7.10
N GLU A 202 -15.90 -14.93 6.63
CA GLU A 202 -15.22 -16.22 6.74
C GLU A 202 -14.69 -16.47 8.16
N ILE A 203 -15.61 -16.59 9.12
CA ILE A 203 -15.24 -16.80 10.54
C ILE A 203 -15.12 -18.30 10.81
N ASN A 204 -13.99 -18.71 11.34
CA ASN A 204 -13.72 -20.09 11.66
C ASN A 204 -13.30 -20.26 13.12
N LEU A 205 -13.84 -21.25 13.81
CA LEU A 205 -13.27 -21.78 15.05
C LEU A 205 -13.01 -23.27 14.85
N VAL A 206 -11.77 -23.68 15.07
CA VAL A 206 -11.35 -25.09 14.97
C VAL A 206 -11.09 -25.58 16.38
N ASP A 207 -11.89 -26.53 16.84
CA ASP A 207 -11.83 -27.15 18.15
C ASP A 207 -10.83 -28.32 18.13
N GLY A 208 -9.82 -28.26 18.99
CA GLY A 208 -8.82 -29.32 19.17
C GLY A 208 -7.54 -29.16 18.34
N GLN A 209 -7.38 -28.08 17.57
CA GLN A 209 -6.17 -27.84 16.79
C GLN A 209 -5.71 -26.38 16.90
N ALA A 210 -4.40 -26.17 17.10
CA ALA A 210 -3.73 -24.89 16.99
C ALA A 210 -3.09 -24.78 15.60
N LEU A 211 -3.84 -24.23 14.64
CA LEU A 211 -3.46 -24.09 13.24
C LEU A 211 -2.73 -22.77 13.00
N THR A 212 -1.91 -22.73 11.95
CA THR A 212 -1.28 -21.50 11.46
C THR A 212 -2.16 -20.82 10.38
N PRO A 213 -1.93 -19.54 10.06
CA PRO A 213 -2.65 -18.83 9.01
C PRO A 213 -2.68 -19.55 7.65
N ALA A 214 -1.64 -20.34 7.34
CA ALA A 214 -1.55 -21.11 6.10
C ALA A 214 -2.70 -22.13 5.90
N SER A 215 -3.47 -22.43 6.96
CA SER A 215 -4.71 -23.22 6.87
C SER A 215 -5.86 -22.42 6.24
N PHE A 216 -5.86 -21.09 6.33
CA PHE A 216 -6.99 -20.20 5.97
C PHE A 216 -6.68 -19.25 4.83
N GLY A 217 -5.41 -18.99 4.55
CA GLY A 217 -4.96 -18.09 3.50
C GLY A 217 -3.60 -18.49 2.94
N LEU A 218 -3.15 -17.75 1.97
CA LEU A 218 -1.82 -17.90 1.35
C LEU A 218 -1.29 -16.54 0.89
N THR A 219 0.02 -16.46 0.71
CA THR A 219 0.62 -15.29 0.06
C THR A 219 0.53 -15.48 -1.45
N ASP A 220 -0.16 -14.58 -2.13
CA ASP A 220 -0.15 -14.53 -3.59
C ASP A 220 1.27 -14.21 -4.07
N THR A 221 1.86 -15.09 -4.82
CA THR A 221 3.25 -14.95 -5.30
C THR A 221 3.42 -13.84 -6.33
N SER A 222 2.34 -13.42 -6.99
CA SER A 222 2.38 -12.36 -8.01
C SER A 222 2.34 -10.97 -7.38
N THR A 223 1.64 -10.80 -6.25
CA THR A 223 1.42 -9.52 -5.61
C THR A 223 2.08 -9.38 -4.25
N GLY A 224 2.57 -10.48 -3.67
CA GLY A 224 3.06 -10.53 -2.29
C GLY A 224 1.98 -10.33 -1.23
N ARG A 225 0.69 -10.26 -1.61
CA ARG A 225 -0.43 -10.01 -0.70
C ARG A 225 -0.89 -11.29 -0.03
N TRP A 226 -1.31 -11.18 1.24
CA TRP A 226 -2.03 -12.24 1.91
C TRP A 226 -3.49 -12.26 1.43
N ILE A 227 -3.93 -13.42 0.97
CA ILE A 227 -5.23 -13.63 0.33
C ILE A 227 -5.93 -14.86 0.91
N PRO A 228 -7.27 -14.93 0.85
CA PRO A 228 -8.00 -16.14 1.19
C PRO A 228 -7.60 -17.32 0.33
N LYS A 229 -7.76 -18.52 0.85
CA LYS A 229 -7.65 -19.75 0.07
C LYS A 229 -8.89 -20.61 0.24
N THR A 230 -9.16 -21.51 -0.70
CA THR A 230 -10.20 -22.53 -0.54
C THR A 230 -9.87 -23.41 0.64
N LEU A 231 -10.75 -23.42 1.66
CA LEU A 231 -10.53 -24.24 2.85
C LEU A 231 -10.76 -25.71 2.54
N SER A 232 -9.79 -26.53 2.87
CA SER A 232 -9.86 -27.97 2.67
C SER A 232 -9.07 -28.70 3.75
N GLY A 233 -9.53 -29.88 4.14
CA GLY A 233 -8.85 -30.76 5.09
C GLY A 233 -8.86 -30.26 6.54
N ILE A 234 -9.65 -29.23 6.88
CA ILE A 234 -9.84 -28.78 8.26
C ILE A 234 -10.85 -29.69 8.94
N THR A 235 -10.46 -30.25 10.09
CA THR A 235 -11.37 -30.99 10.97
C THR A 235 -11.80 -30.05 12.09
N TYR A 236 -13.05 -29.59 12.06
CA TYR A 236 -13.55 -28.54 12.96
C TYR A 236 -13.69 -29.00 14.43
N GLY A 237 -13.70 -30.32 14.72
CA GLY A 237 -13.88 -30.84 16.07
C GLY A 237 -15.33 -30.70 16.56
N THR A 238 -15.56 -30.88 17.86
CA THR A 238 -16.93 -30.95 18.41
C THR A 238 -17.67 -29.60 18.38
N ASN A 239 -16.99 -28.52 18.79
CA ASN A 239 -17.58 -27.20 18.92
C ASN A 239 -17.10 -26.21 17.82
N GLY A 240 -16.27 -26.67 16.89
CA GLY A 240 -15.82 -25.86 15.79
C GLY A 240 -16.95 -25.50 14.82
N PHE A 241 -16.82 -24.38 14.16
CA PHE A 241 -17.79 -23.85 13.22
C PHE A 241 -17.13 -23.04 12.09
N ARG A 242 -17.86 -22.84 11.01
CA ARG A 242 -17.52 -21.94 9.89
C ARG A 242 -18.74 -21.10 9.51
N LEU A 243 -18.59 -19.77 9.53
CA LEU A 243 -19.63 -18.84 9.10
C LEU A 243 -19.19 -18.16 7.82
N GLU A 244 -19.79 -18.54 6.70
CA GLU A 244 -19.51 -18.01 5.35
C GLU A 244 -20.44 -16.87 4.96
N PHE A 245 -21.56 -16.70 5.69
CA PHE A 245 -22.60 -15.71 5.43
C PHE A 245 -23.25 -15.82 4.03
N GLY A 246 -23.32 -17.02 3.48
CA GLY A 246 -23.87 -17.28 2.14
C GLY A 246 -25.39 -17.10 2.07
N ASP A 247 -26.12 -17.43 3.14
CA ASP A 247 -27.57 -17.28 3.23
C ASP A 247 -27.93 -16.05 4.07
N SER A 248 -28.44 -15.00 3.43
CA SER A 248 -28.87 -13.77 4.10
C SER A 248 -30.02 -13.96 5.07
N SER A 249 -30.80 -15.04 4.94
CA SER A 249 -31.89 -15.37 5.86
C SER A 249 -31.43 -16.11 7.12
N ALA A 250 -30.17 -16.58 7.14
CA ALA A 250 -29.60 -17.40 8.21
C ALA A 250 -28.14 -17.00 8.48
N LEU A 251 -27.88 -15.74 8.89
CA LEU A 251 -26.55 -15.20 9.09
C LEU A 251 -25.69 -15.89 10.16
N GLY A 252 -26.29 -16.78 10.96
CA GLY A 252 -25.60 -17.58 11.97
C GLY A 252 -25.35 -19.02 11.56
N ASP A 253 -25.60 -19.40 10.31
CA ASP A 253 -25.55 -20.77 9.82
C ASP A 253 -24.12 -21.31 9.78
N ASP A 254 -23.88 -22.47 10.36
CA ASP A 254 -22.59 -23.17 10.42
C ASP A 254 -22.41 -24.11 9.23
N THR A 255 -21.55 -23.73 8.32
CA THR A 255 -21.22 -24.52 7.11
C THR A 255 -20.07 -25.52 7.31
N SER A 256 -19.54 -25.69 8.53
CA SER A 256 -18.47 -26.65 8.83
C SER A 256 -18.90 -28.13 8.74
N GLY A 257 -20.21 -28.37 8.75
CA GLY A 257 -20.84 -29.69 8.82
C GLY A 257 -21.16 -30.14 10.24
N ASN A 258 -20.85 -29.36 11.27
CA ASN A 258 -21.14 -29.69 12.69
C ASN A 258 -22.55 -29.22 13.13
N THR A 259 -23.20 -28.34 12.37
CA THR A 259 -24.48 -27.69 12.77
C THR A 259 -24.40 -26.90 14.08
N ASN A 260 -23.29 -26.23 14.28
CA ASN A 260 -23.03 -25.39 15.44
C ASN A 260 -23.50 -23.93 15.20
N ASP A 261 -24.78 -23.79 14.81
CA ASP A 261 -25.37 -22.52 14.40
C ASP A 261 -25.41 -21.49 15.52
N PHE A 262 -25.27 -20.23 15.12
CA PHE A 262 -25.37 -19.07 15.99
C PHE A 262 -26.73 -18.40 15.87
N THR A 263 -27.26 -17.91 16.97
CA THR A 263 -28.44 -17.05 16.99
C THR A 263 -28.01 -15.62 16.68
N ALA A 264 -28.54 -15.08 15.59
CA ALA A 264 -28.36 -13.66 15.22
C ALA A 264 -29.29 -12.78 16.08
N THR A 265 -28.75 -11.68 16.57
CA THR A 265 -29.51 -10.65 17.30
C THR A 265 -29.21 -9.30 16.65
N ASN A 266 -30.25 -8.58 16.27
CA ASN A 266 -30.14 -7.27 15.60
C ASN A 266 -29.26 -7.30 14.33
N LEU A 267 -29.30 -8.42 13.64
CA LEU A 267 -28.76 -8.60 12.30
C LEU A 267 -29.91 -9.05 11.39
N ALA A 268 -30.03 -8.44 10.24
CA ALA A 268 -31.06 -8.69 9.24
C ALA A 268 -30.43 -9.14 7.91
N SER A 269 -31.23 -9.66 6.99
CA SER A 269 -30.77 -10.05 5.65
C SER A 269 -30.13 -8.90 4.87
N THR A 270 -30.50 -7.66 5.20
CA THR A 270 -29.92 -6.43 4.61
C THR A 270 -28.49 -6.13 5.07
N ASP A 271 -28.03 -6.78 6.14
CA ASP A 271 -26.66 -6.60 6.64
C ASP A 271 -25.63 -7.49 5.91
N GLN A 272 -26.10 -8.46 5.11
CA GLN A 272 -25.26 -9.20 4.18
C GLN A 272 -24.82 -8.27 3.05
N THR A 273 -23.57 -8.39 2.64
CA THR A 273 -22.98 -7.58 1.55
C THR A 273 -21.94 -8.41 0.80
N THR A 274 -21.66 -8.02 -0.46
CA THR A 274 -20.57 -8.59 -1.25
C THR A 274 -19.22 -7.91 -0.99
N ASP A 275 -19.15 -6.84 -0.16
CA ASP A 275 -17.86 -6.31 0.30
C ASP A 275 -17.13 -7.38 1.12
N SER A 276 -16.07 -7.92 0.57
CA SER A 276 -15.36 -9.08 1.12
C SER A 276 -13.86 -8.95 0.86
N PRO A 277 -13.02 -9.78 1.48
CA PRO A 277 -11.57 -9.79 1.20
C PRO A 277 -11.22 -10.01 -0.27
N THR A 278 -12.10 -10.62 -1.04
CA THR A 278 -11.94 -10.88 -2.48
C THR A 278 -12.67 -9.91 -3.38
N GLN A 279 -13.49 -9.02 -2.82
CA GLN A 279 -14.24 -7.97 -3.52
C GLN A 279 -14.30 -6.72 -2.65
N ASN A 280 -13.15 -6.10 -2.39
CA ASN A 280 -13.08 -4.95 -1.49
C ASN A 280 -13.68 -3.69 -2.13
N HIS A 281 -14.83 -3.27 -1.65
CA HIS A 281 -15.56 -2.08 -2.09
C HIS A 281 -15.13 -0.83 -1.32
N ALA A 282 -15.25 0.32 -1.99
CA ALA A 282 -14.97 1.60 -1.36
C ALA A 282 -16.06 2.00 -0.35
N THR A 283 -15.65 2.59 0.76
CA THR A 283 -16.50 3.14 1.82
C THR A 283 -16.05 4.54 2.18
N PHE A 284 -16.85 5.32 2.91
CA PHE A 284 -16.33 6.55 3.52
C PHE A 284 -15.21 6.20 4.52
N ASP A 285 -14.20 7.04 4.61
CA ASP A 285 -13.06 6.82 5.51
C ASP A 285 -13.18 7.74 6.74
N PRO A 286 -13.30 7.19 7.97
CA PRO A 286 -13.36 7.98 9.18
C PRO A 286 -12.10 8.80 9.45
N ASN A 287 -10.94 8.38 8.94
CA ASN A 287 -9.71 9.17 9.01
C ASN A 287 -9.77 10.42 8.15
N PHE A 288 -10.60 10.34 7.10
CA PHE A 288 -10.76 11.34 6.06
C PHE A 288 -12.16 11.97 6.05
N SER A 289 -12.83 11.96 7.13
CA SER A 289 -14.10 12.64 7.31
C SER A 289 -13.98 13.65 8.44
N GLY A 290 -14.56 14.83 8.26
CA GLY A 290 -14.61 15.83 9.32
C GLY A 290 -15.46 15.38 10.51
N SER A 291 -16.28 16.26 11.07
CA SER A 291 -17.21 15.92 12.16
C SER A 291 -18.49 15.22 11.66
N ILE A 292 -18.40 14.44 10.58
CA ILE A 292 -19.52 13.66 10.02
C ILE A 292 -19.64 12.33 10.74
N GLY A 293 -20.84 11.99 11.19
CA GLY A 293 -21.13 10.68 11.76
C GLY A 293 -21.21 9.62 10.68
N LEU A 294 -20.34 8.60 10.75
CA LEU A 294 -20.38 7.44 9.87
C LEU A 294 -21.03 6.25 10.57
N SER A 295 -21.82 5.49 9.84
CA SER A 295 -22.52 4.29 10.32
C SER A 295 -22.70 3.27 9.18
N GLU A 296 -23.32 2.11 9.45
CA GLU A 296 -23.56 1.04 8.47
C GLU A 296 -22.28 0.62 7.74
N GLY A 297 -21.23 0.31 8.50
CA GLY A 297 -19.95 -0.04 7.90
C GLY A 297 -19.30 1.10 7.09
N ASN A 298 -19.51 2.35 7.49
CA ASN A 298 -19.08 3.56 6.80
C ASN A 298 -19.75 3.78 5.42
N LEU A 299 -20.93 3.23 5.22
CA LEU A 299 -21.73 3.49 4.03
C LEU A 299 -22.66 4.69 4.20
N VAL A 300 -23.01 5.04 5.43
CA VAL A 300 -23.91 6.15 5.73
C VAL A 300 -23.13 7.29 6.35
N ALA A 301 -23.22 8.47 5.72
CA ALA A 301 -22.67 9.72 6.22
C ALA A 301 -23.78 10.66 6.67
N THR A 302 -23.73 11.13 7.93
CA THR A 302 -24.71 12.02 8.53
C THR A 302 -24.04 13.27 9.08
N GLN A 303 -24.49 14.45 8.65
CA GLN A 303 -24.02 15.72 9.21
C GLN A 303 -24.47 15.90 10.65
N THR A 304 -23.50 16.05 11.56
CA THR A 304 -23.77 16.20 12.99
C THR A 304 -23.78 17.66 13.47
N LEU A 305 -23.11 18.55 12.73
CA LEU A 305 -23.01 19.98 13.06
C LEU A 305 -24.03 20.80 12.28
N SER A 306 -24.52 21.88 12.88
CA SER A 306 -25.42 22.83 12.23
C SER A 306 -24.66 24.06 11.76
N ASN A 307 -24.98 24.53 10.56
CA ASN A 307 -24.43 25.75 9.95
C ASN A 307 -22.91 25.74 9.85
N ASN A 308 -22.34 24.57 9.61
CA ASN A 308 -20.92 24.41 9.36
C ASN A 308 -20.69 23.42 8.22
N TRP A 309 -19.78 23.75 7.32
CA TRP A 309 -19.39 22.83 6.26
C TRP A 309 -18.49 21.73 6.81
N GLU A 310 -18.85 20.50 6.51
CA GLU A 310 -18.05 19.32 6.80
C GLU A 310 -18.09 18.39 5.59
N SER A 311 -17.02 17.68 5.35
CA SER A 311 -16.88 16.78 4.22
C SER A 311 -16.59 15.35 4.64
N ALA A 312 -17.17 14.39 3.93
CA ALA A 312 -16.85 12.97 3.99
C ALA A 312 -16.24 12.52 2.66
N PHE A 313 -15.14 11.79 2.73
CA PHE A 313 -14.44 11.30 1.56
C PHE A 313 -14.46 9.77 1.49
N ILE A 314 -14.51 9.26 0.26
CA ILE A 314 -14.41 7.84 -0.03
C ILE A 314 -12.93 7.44 0.09
N GLY A 315 -12.63 6.44 0.91
CA GLY A 315 -11.27 6.04 1.29
C GLY A 315 -10.45 5.36 0.17
N MET A 316 -11.01 5.20 -1.01
CA MET A 316 -10.34 4.59 -2.16
C MET A 316 -10.02 5.64 -3.23
N PRO A 317 -8.77 6.11 -3.33
CA PRO A 317 -8.39 7.12 -4.30
C PRO A 317 -8.36 6.59 -5.72
N ILE A 318 -8.63 7.49 -6.69
CA ILE A 318 -8.70 7.19 -8.12
C ILE A 318 -7.61 7.99 -8.85
N GLN A 319 -6.89 7.36 -9.77
CA GLN A 319 -5.88 8.01 -10.61
C GLN A 319 -6.23 7.96 -12.10
N SER A 320 -6.81 6.88 -12.57
CA SER A 320 -7.22 6.68 -13.95
C SER A 320 -8.41 5.73 -14.02
N GLY A 321 -9.05 5.60 -15.17
CA GLY A 321 -10.24 4.77 -15.37
C GLY A 321 -11.55 5.52 -15.16
N LYS A 322 -12.67 4.80 -15.27
CA LYS A 322 -14.02 5.36 -15.24
C LYS A 322 -14.86 4.63 -14.21
N TYR A 323 -15.36 5.36 -13.21
CA TYR A 323 -16.03 4.77 -12.06
C TYR A 323 -17.44 5.29 -11.91
N TYR A 324 -18.32 4.39 -11.47
CA TYR A 324 -19.71 4.67 -11.11
C TYR A 324 -19.96 4.26 -9.67
N PHE A 325 -20.71 5.08 -8.97
CA PHE A 325 -21.29 4.78 -7.66
C PHE A 325 -22.62 5.50 -7.49
N GLU A 326 -23.41 5.10 -6.50
CA GLU A 326 -24.68 5.70 -6.16
C GLU A 326 -24.66 6.30 -4.75
N LEU A 327 -25.38 7.39 -4.57
CA LEU A 327 -25.70 7.96 -3.27
C LEU A 327 -27.22 8.03 -3.14
N THR A 328 -27.79 7.34 -2.16
CA THR A 328 -29.19 7.54 -1.81
C THR A 328 -29.30 8.77 -0.92
N ALA A 329 -30.11 9.73 -1.31
CA ALA A 329 -30.38 10.93 -0.54
C ALA A 329 -31.42 10.64 0.55
N ASP A 330 -30.99 10.08 1.70
CA ASP A 330 -31.90 9.70 2.78
C ASP A 330 -32.62 10.93 3.40
N VAL A 331 -31.83 11.98 3.65
CA VAL A 331 -32.32 13.26 4.15
C VAL A 331 -31.56 14.38 3.44
N VAL A 332 -32.28 15.11 2.60
CA VAL A 332 -31.80 16.34 1.96
C VAL A 332 -32.25 17.52 2.81
N SER A 333 -31.32 18.31 3.32
CA SER A 333 -31.65 19.45 4.17
C SER A 333 -31.85 20.72 3.35
N THR A 334 -30.80 21.39 2.86
CA THR A 334 -30.92 22.59 2.01
C THR A 334 -30.06 22.49 0.78
N TYR A 335 -28.75 22.35 0.97
CA TYR A 335 -27.79 22.19 -0.12
C TYR A 335 -26.64 21.30 0.35
N PHE A 336 -26.04 20.65 -0.60
CA PHE A 336 -24.87 19.78 -0.42
C PHE A 336 -23.96 19.92 -1.62
N MET A 337 -22.72 19.42 -1.50
CA MET A 337 -21.76 19.42 -2.61
C MET A 337 -21.27 18.02 -2.88
N LEU A 338 -21.09 17.68 -4.14
CA LEU A 338 -20.44 16.46 -4.61
C LEU A 338 -19.19 16.84 -5.39
N GLY A 339 -18.08 16.15 -5.17
CA GLY A 339 -16.85 16.54 -5.86
C GLY A 339 -15.67 15.65 -5.62
N VAL A 340 -14.52 16.20 -5.99
CA VAL A 340 -13.22 15.54 -5.97
C VAL A 340 -12.16 16.44 -5.34
N THR A 341 -11.18 15.85 -4.68
CA THR A 341 -10.03 16.56 -4.11
C THR A 341 -8.76 15.75 -4.27
N THR A 342 -7.61 16.43 -4.32
CA THR A 342 -6.30 15.76 -4.17
C THR A 342 -6.01 15.50 -2.70
N LEU A 343 -4.92 14.78 -2.40
CA LEU A 343 -4.49 14.56 -1.03
C LEU A 343 -4.18 15.88 -0.30
N ASP A 344 -3.55 16.84 -0.99
CA ASP A 344 -3.26 18.17 -0.41
C ASP A 344 -4.53 18.97 -0.16
N GLY A 345 -5.47 18.95 -1.10
CA GLY A 345 -6.77 19.58 -0.96
C GLY A 345 -7.65 18.94 0.11
N TYR A 346 -7.52 17.64 0.29
CA TYR A 346 -8.21 16.86 1.30
C TYR A 346 -7.92 17.36 2.73
N ALA A 347 -6.66 17.57 3.08
CA ALA A 347 -6.27 18.05 4.42
C ALA A 347 -6.94 19.39 4.76
N ASN A 348 -7.24 20.20 3.75
CA ASN A 348 -7.90 21.50 3.88
C ASN A 348 -9.44 21.41 3.82
N ALA A 349 -10.00 20.45 3.07
CA ALA A 349 -11.43 20.38 2.78
C ALA A 349 -12.26 19.58 3.82
N LYS A 350 -11.65 18.83 4.73
CA LYS A 350 -12.39 18.00 5.68
C LYS A 350 -13.28 18.78 6.65
N ASN A 351 -12.86 19.98 7.05
CA ASN A 351 -13.63 20.87 7.95
C ASN A 351 -14.19 22.09 7.20
N THR A 352 -14.27 22.01 5.88
CA THR A 352 -14.87 23.00 4.99
C THR A 352 -15.65 22.27 3.90
N TYR A 353 -15.79 22.86 2.72
CA TYR A 353 -16.42 22.19 1.58
C TYR A 353 -15.43 21.86 0.47
N ILE A 354 -15.74 20.83 -0.29
CA ILE A 354 -14.98 20.48 -1.48
C ILE A 354 -15.13 21.62 -2.49
N GLY A 355 -14.01 22.16 -3.02
CA GLY A 355 -14.01 23.32 -3.89
C GLY A 355 -13.57 24.61 -3.20
N ASP A 356 -13.33 24.59 -1.89
CA ASP A 356 -12.84 25.75 -1.11
C ASP A 356 -11.41 26.15 -1.45
N ASN A 357 -10.63 25.24 -1.99
CA ASN A 357 -9.22 25.46 -2.34
C ASN A 357 -8.90 25.04 -3.78
N ALA A 358 -7.72 25.41 -4.27
CA ALA A 358 -7.27 25.14 -5.65
C ALA A 358 -7.04 23.62 -5.94
N ASP A 359 -7.06 22.79 -4.91
CA ASP A 359 -6.85 21.34 -4.99
C ASP A 359 -8.16 20.56 -4.87
N SER A 360 -9.31 21.20 -5.08
CA SER A 360 -10.62 20.55 -5.03
C SER A 360 -11.61 21.17 -5.99
N TYR A 361 -12.50 20.34 -6.54
CA TYR A 361 -13.61 20.71 -7.43
C TYR A 361 -14.90 20.09 -6.92
N SER A 362 -15.98 20.84 -6.92
CA SER A 362 -17.31 20.31 -6.59
C SER A 362 -18.42 21.00 -7.35
N VAL A 363 -19.57 20.34 -7.35
CA VAL A 363 -20.85 20.99 -7.70
C VAL A 363 -21.73 21.08 -6.46
N GLN A 364 -22.19 22.28 -6.14
CA GLN A 364 -23.24 22.54 -5.15
C GLN A 364 -24.59 22.32 -5.78
N ILE A 365 -25.37 21.45 -5.18
CA ILE A 365 -26.78 21.21 -5.53
C ILE A 365 -27.64 21.89 -4.47
N TYR A 366 -28.46 22.86 -4.93
CA TYR A 366 -29.39 23.60 -4.07
C TYR A 366 -30.79 23.48 -4.66
N PRO A 367 -31.66 22.57 -4.19
CA PRO A 367 -32.96 22.35 -4.76
C PRO A 367 -33.78 23.65 -4.92
N GLY A 368 -34.23 23.91 -6.16
CA GLY A 368 -34.96 25.12 -6.51
C GLY A 368 -34.11 26.34 -6.92
N PHE A 369 -32.81 26.22 -6.95
CA PHE A 369 -31.85 27.24 -7.42
C PHE A 369 -30.92 26.65 -8.46
N ASN A 370 -30.12 27.50 -9.12
CA ASN A 370 -29.10 27.04 -10.03
C ASN A 370 -27.99 26.29 -9.26
N ASP A 371 -27.41 25.30 -9.94
CA ASP A 371 -26.21 24.60 -9.45
C ASP A 371 -24.97 25.46 -9.68
N TYR A 372 -24.04 25.41 -8.74
CA TYR A 372 -22.78 26.14 -8.81
C TYR A 372 -21.60 25.17 -8.78
N VAL A 373 -20.67 25.33 -9.72
CA VAL A 373 -19.37 24.63 -9.65
C VAL A 373 -18.40 25.47 -8.80
N TYR A 374 -17.78 24.84 -7.82
CA TYR A 374 -16.78 25.47 -6.93
C TYR A 374 -15.38 24.97 -7.22
N TYR A 375 -14.45 25.94 -7.28
CA TYR A 375 -13.01 25.67 -7.41
C TYR A 375 -12.23 26.86 -6.85
N GLY A 376 -11.23 26.61 -5.99
CA GLY A 376 -10.37 27.66 -5.40
C GLY A 376 -11.16 28.70 -4.60
N GLY A 377 -12.22 28.30 -3.90
CA GLY A 377 -13.10 29.19 -3.14
C GLY A 377 -14.01 30.09 -3.99
N SER A 378 -13.94 29.97 -5.32
CA SER A 378 -14.79 30.71 -6.26
C SER A 378 -15.91 29.80 -6.79
N ASN A 379 -17.07 30.39 -7.10
CA ASN A 379 -18.18 29.69 -7.69
C ASN A 379 -18.53 30.18 -9.10
N TYR A 380 -19.05 29.27 -9.89
CA TYR A 380 -19.45 29.50 -11.27
C TYR A 380 -20.86 28.96 -11.48
N ASP A 381 -21.82 29.86 -11.81
CA ASP A 381 -23.21 29.49 -12.10
C ASP A 381 -23.25 28.63 -13.38
N THR A 382 -23.85 27.46 -13.26
CA THR A 382 -24.00 26.55 -14.42
C THR A 382 -25.20 26.92 -15.30
N GLY A 383 -26.09 27.80 -14.84
CA GLY A 383 -27.36 28.10 -15.49
C GLY A 383 -28.35 26.92 -15.51
N GLN A 384 -28.06 25.87 -14.77
CA GLN A 384 -28.88 24.65 -14.64
C GLN A 384 -29.29 24.46 -13.19
N SER A 385 -30.39 23.76 -12.96
CA SER A 385 -30.89 23.44 -11.62
C SER A 385 -31.15 21.94 -11.52
N THR A 386 -30.56 21.33 -10.49
CA THR A 386 -30.79 19.91 -10.16
C THR A 386 -31.70 19.84 -8.94
N SER A 387 -32.81 19.11 -9.07
CA SER A 387 -33.72 18.85 -7.95
C SER A 387 -33.45 17.49 -7.36
N VAL A 388 -33.22 17.43 -6.04
CA VAL A 388 -33.03 16.21 -5.28
C VAL A 388 -33.98 16.24 -4.08
N SER A 389 -34.69 15.15 -3.86
CA SER A 389 -35.60 14.92 -2.75
C SER A 389 -35.18 13.73 -1.90
N ASN A 390 -35.74 13.61 -0.70
CA ASN A 390 -35.51 12.43 0.13
C ASN A 390 -35.94 11.16 -0.59
N GLY A 391 -35.04 10.16 -0.60
CA GLY A 391 -35.22 8.87 -1.26
C GLY A 391 -34.74 8.83 -2.71
N ASP A 392 -34.33 9.96 -3.30
CA ASP A 392 -33.79 9.97 -4.65
C ASP A 392 -32.38 9.29 -4.65
N VAL A 393 -32.07 8.63 -5.76
CA VAL A 393 -30.78 8.02 -6.01
C VAL A 393 -29.95 8.89 -6.95
N ILE A 394 -28.81 9.33 -6.47
CA ILE A 394 -27.86 10.12 -7.23
C ILE A 394 -26.79 9.17 -7.80
N GLY A 395 -26.80 8.97 -9.13
CA GLY A 395 -25.73 8.28 -9.84
C GLY A 395 -24.59 9.24 -10.13
N VAL A 396 -23.38 8.85 -9.76
CA VAL A 396 -22.14 9.63 -10.00
C VAL A 396 -21.24 8.87 -10.93
N CYS A 397 -20.81 9.51 -12.01
CA CYS A 397 -19.72 9.03 -12.88
C CYS A 397 -18.52 9.96 -12.78
N TYR A 398 -17.36 9.37 -12.57
CA TYR A 398 -16.07 10.07 -12.66
C TYR A 398 -15.17 9.41 -13.69
N ASP A 399 -14.85 10.13 -14.77
CA ASP A 399 -13.85 9.74 -15.78
C ASP A 399 -12.52 10.36 -15.39
N ALA A 400 -11.68 9.59 -14.69
CA ALA A 400 -10.38 10.07 -14.19
C ALA A 400 -9.38 10.30 -15.32
N ASP A 401 -9.57 9.66 -16.49
CA ASP A 401 -8.72 9.86 -17.67
C ASP A 401 -8.94 11.23 -18.31
N LYS A 402 -10.09 11.87 -18.02
CA LYS A 402 -10.45 13.21 -18.51
C LYS A 402 -10.66 14.23 -17.39
N GLY A 403 -10.69 13.80 -16.14
CA GLY A 403 -11.10 14.63 -15.01
C GLY A 403 -12.58 15.06 -15.05
N ALA A 404 -13.44 14.31 -15.76
CA ALA A 404 -14.82 14.68 -16.03
C ALA A 404 -15.78 14.06 -15.00
N TYR A 405 -16.64 14.91 -14.41
CA TYR A 405 -17.59 14.54 -13.37
C TYR A 405 -19.03 14.68 -13.87
N PHE A 406 -19.83 13.64 -13.71
CA PHE A 406 -21.23 13.59 -14.16
C PHE A 406 -22.13 13.17 -13.00
N ILE A 407 -23.35 13.71 -12.97
CA ILE A 407 -24.38 13.41 -11.98
C ILE A 407 -25.68 13.08 -12.68
N ALA A 408 -26.35 12.03 -12.20
CA ALA A 408 -27.74 11.73 -12.53
C ALA A 408 -28.58 11.75 -11.26
N VAL A 409 -29.85 12.12 -11.38
CA VAL A 409 -30.86 11.93 -10.34
C VAL A 409 -31.91 10.98 -10.90
N ASN A 410 -32.14 9.87 -10.21
CA ASN A 410 -33.06 8.81 -10.63
C ASN A 410 -32.87 8.42 -12.11
N ASN A 411 -31.60 8.16 -12.48
CA ASN A 411 -31.18 7.80 -13.83
C ASN A 411 -31.35 8.90 -14.91
N THR A 412 -31.64 10.13 -14.52
CA THR A 412 -31.68 11.26 -15.45
C THR A 412 -30.41 12.11 -15.31
N TRP A 413 -29.58 12.11 -16.33
CA TRP A 413 -28.32 12.87 -16.31
C TRP A 413 -28.56 14.37 -16.30
N THR A 414 -28.03 15.06 -15.33
CA THR A 414 -28.13 16.52 -15.20
C THR A 414 -27.22 17.21 -16.25
N HIS A 415 -27.46 18.51 -16.49
CA HIS A 415 -26.64 19.33 -17.40
C HIS A 415 -26.53 18.77 -18.84
N SER A 416 -27.52 17.95 -19.26
CA SER A 416 -27.48 17.22 -20.54
C SER A 416 -26.23 16.32 -20.66
N GLY A 417 -25.72 15.81 -19.54
CA GLY A 417 -24.54 14.97 -19.47
C GLY A 417 -24.71 13.64 -20.19
N ASP A 418 -23.65 13.20 -20.86
CA ASP A 418 -23.58 11.88 -21.48
C ASP A 418 -22.23 11.23 -21.12
N PRO A 419 -22.18 10.51 -19.98
CA PRO A 419 -20.93 9.89 -19.52
C PRO A 419 -20.37 8.86 -20.52
N ALA A 420 -21.24 8.08 -21.20
CA ALA A 420 -20.82 7.04 -22.13
C ALA A 420 -19.99 7.62 -23.28
N ASN A 421 -20.37 8.80 -23.79
CA ASN A 421 -19.65 9.51 -24.83
C ASN A 421 -18.68 10.57 -24.29
N GLY A 422 -18.71 10.83 -22.97
CA GLY A 422 -17.85 11.81 -22.28
C GLY A 422 -18.18 13.26 -22.65
N THR A 423 -19.46 13.58 -22.95
CA THR A 423 -19.89 14.93 -23.32
C THR A 423 -20.72 15.57 -22.21
N ASN A 424 -20.64 16.89 -22.11
CA ASN A 424 -21.35 17.72 -21.14
C ASN A 424 -21.19 17.27 -19.67
N PRO A 425 -19.94 17.08 -19.15
CA PRO A 425 -19.75 16.87 -17.72
C PRO A 425 -20.23 18.10 -16.94
N VAL A 426 -20.63 17.90 -15.68
CA VAL A 426 -20.96 19.00 -14.77
C VAL A 426 -19.76 19.92 -14.58
N PHE A 427 -18.60 19.32 -14.44
CA PHE A 427 -17.30 20.01 -14.51
C PHE A 427 -16.22 19.09 -15.04
N THR A 428 -15.15 19.70 -15.56
CA THR A 428 -13.89 19.02 -15.84
C THR A 428 -12.84 19.63 -14.90
N GLY A 429 -12.33 18.82 -13.98
CA GLY A 429 -11.43 19.27 -12.93
C GLY A 429 -9.97 19.06 -13.30
N TYR A 430 -9.37 18.02 -12.82
CA TYR A 430 -7.94 17.78 -12.91
C TYR A 430 -7.47 17.32 -14.28
N THR A 431 -6.18 17.58 -14.55
CA THR A 431 -5.45 16.93 -15.63
C THR A 431 -5.43 15.42 -15.45
N PRO A 432 -5.40 14.63 -16.52
CA PRO A 432 -5.31 13.17 -16.47
C PRO A 432 -4.21 12.67 -15.53
N ASN A 433 -4.47 11.52 -14.91
CA ASN A 433 -3.54 10.79 -14.01
C ASN A 433 -3.26 11.48 -12.66
N LYS A 434 -4.04 12.47 -12.24
CA LYS A 434 -3.94 13.01 -10.87
C LYS A 434 -4.69 12.09 -9.89
N LEU A 435 -4.05 11.74 -8.78
CA LEU A 435 -4.69 10.96 -7.72
C LEU A 435 -5.72 11.84 -6.99
N VAL A 436 -6.97 11.40 -6.98
CA VAL A 436 -8.07 12.15 -6.37
C VAL A 436 -8.93 11.27 -5.47
N TYR A 437 -9.56 11.91 -4.50
CA TYR A 437 -10.57 11.35 -3.61
C TYR A 437 -11.94 11.93 -3.96
N LEU A 438 -12.93 11.08 -4.07
CA LEU A 438 -14.32 11.48 -4.23
C LEU A 438 -14.95 11.77 -2.86
N GLY A 439 -15.88 12.70 -2.80
CA GLY A 439 -16.49 13.05 -1.53
C GLY A 439 -17.79 13.84 -1.64
N ILE A 440 -18.39 14.06 -0.47
CA ILE A 440 -19.61 14.84 -0.28
C ILE A 440 -19.41 15.83 0.86
N SER A 441 -19.95 17.05 0.70
CA SER A 441 -19.93 18.09 1.73
C SER A 441 -21.35 18.45 2.12
N TYR A 442 -21.55 18.69 3.40
CA TYR A 442 -22.84 19.06 3.99
C TYR A 442 -22.73 20.35 4.81
N TYR A 443 -23.82 21.11 4.91
CA TYR A 443 -23.88 22.32 5.70
C TYR A 443 -24.84 22.25 6.89
N VAL A 444 -25.93 21.50 6.77
CA VAL A 444 -27.01 21.49 7.77
C VAL A 444 -27.06 20.15 8.48
N SER A 445 -27.17 20.19 9.81
CA SER A 445 -27.31 19.00 10.65
C SER A 445 -28.50 18.14 10.23
N GLY A 446 -28.29 16.82 10.25
CA GLY A 446 -29.28 15.81 9.89
C GLY A 446 -29.30 15.46 8.40
N ALA A 447 -28.58 16.18 7.52
CA ALA A 447 -28.39 15.73 6.15
C ALA A 447 -27.73 14.35 6.15
N LYS A 448 -28.27 13.42 5.37
CA LYS A 448 -27.88 12.01 5.41
C LYS A 448 -27.89 11.41 4.01
N PHE A 449 -26.82 10.72 3.67
CA PHE A 449 -26.68 10.00 2.40
C PHE A 449 -26.07 8.62 2.61
N THR A 450 -26.58 7.64 1.85
CA THR A 450 -26.08 6.27 1.85
C THR A 450 -25.31 5.99 0.56
N LEU A 451 -24.06 5.55 0.69
CA LEU A 451 -23.14 5.20 -0.41
C LEU A 451 -23.36 3.76 -0.86
N ASN A 452 -23.41 3.57 -2.18
CA ASN A 452 -23.33 2.25 -2.82
C ASN A 452 -22.26 2.31 -3.92
N THR A 453 -21.15 1.58 -3.72
CA THR A 453 -20.06 1.45 -4.69
C THR A 453 -20.07 0.10 -5.42
N GLY A 454 -21.18 -0.65 -5.29
CA GLY A 454 -21.41 -1.96 -5.89
C GLY A 454 -21.42 -3.12 -4.89
N GLN A 455 -21.21 -2.85 -3.60
CA GLN A 455 -21.33 -3.85 -2.53
C GLN A 455 -22.80 -4.33 -2.31
N LYS A 456 -23.72 -3.60 -2.85
CA LYS A 456 -25.11 -4.01 -3.11
C LYS A 456 -25.44 -3.74 -4.57
N SER A 457 -26.39 -4.46 -5.13
CA SER A 457 -26.81 -4.20 -6.52
C SER A 457 -27.12 -2.72 -6.72
N PHE A 458 -26.56 -2.14 -7.78
CA PHE A 458 -26.92 -0.79 -8.16
C PHE A 458 -28.41 -0.66 -8.49
N THR A 459 -29.01 0.45 -8.13
CA THR A 459 -30.41 0.78 -8.50
C THR A 459 -30.52 1.00 -10.00
N TYR A 460 -29.49 1.58 -10.60
CA TYR A 460 -29.43 1.85 -12.03
C TYR A 460 -28.20 1.23 -12.68
N THR A 461 -28.34 0.83 -13.94
CA THR A 461 -27.21 0.28 -14.69
C THR A 461 -26.14 1.34 -14.94
N PRO A 462 -24.89 1.12 -14.57
CA PRO A 462 -23.78 2.03 -14.90
C PRO A 462 -23.70 2.31 -16.41
N PRO A 463 -23.39 3.54 -16.83
CA PRO A 463 -23.16 3.85 -18.23
C PRO A 463 -22.04 3.01 -18.85
N THR A 464 -22.09 2.80 -20.14
CA THR A 464 -21.09 2.00 -20.87
C THR A 464 -19.68 2.52 -20.62
N GLY A 465 -18.79 1.63 -20.22
CA GLY A 465 -17.38 1.93 -19.91
C GLY A 465 -17.11 2.35 -18.47
N PHE A 466 -18.15 2.53 -17.65
CA PHE A 466 -17.98 2.77 -16.21
C PHE A 466 -18.15 1.48 -15.42
N VAL A 467 -17.35 1.35 -14.37
CA VAL A 467 -17.33 0.19 -13.47
C VAL A 467 -17.56 0.62 -12.03
N ALA A 468 -17.92 -0.30 -11.16
CA ALA A 468 -18.05 -0.07 -9.72
C ALA A 468 -16.73 0.42 -9.13
N LEU A 469 -16.80 1.31 -8.13
CA LEU A 469 -15.62 1.75 -7.38
C LEU A 469 -15.25 0.70 -6.34
N GLN A 470 -14.48 -0.26 -6.77
CA GLN A 470 -13.94 -1.34 -5.96
C GLN A 470 -12.49 -1.62 -6.35
N GLN A 471 -11.76 -2.26 -5.47
CA GLN A 471 -10.32 -2.49 -5.62
C GLN A 471 -9.96 -3.21 -6.92
N ASP A 472 -10.75 -4.20 -7.33
CA ASP A 472 -10.50 -4.99 -8.54
C ASP A 472 -10.64 -4.20 -9.85
N ASN A 473 -11.38 -3.10 -9.81
CA ASN A 473 -11.61 -2.22 -10.94
C ASN A 473 -10.62 -1.07 -11.01
N LEU A 474 -9.77 -0.89 -9.98
CA LEU A 474 -8.71 0.11 -10.04
C LEU A 474 -7.64 -0.32 -11.05
N PRO A 475 -7.07 0.62 -11.83
CA PRO A 475 -5.99 0.30 -12.75
C PRO A 475 -4.79 -0.29 -12.02
N GLU A 476 -4.14 -1.24 -12.63
CA GLU A 476 -2.83 -1.69 -12.17
C GLU A 476 -1.85 -0.54 -12.27
N THR A 477 -1.46 0.01 -11.14
CA THR A 477 -0.40 1.02 -11.10
C THR A 477 0.98 0.40 -11.13
N VAL A 478 1.11 -0.85 -10.70
CA VAL A 478 2.36 -1.64 -10.75
C VAL A 478 2.00 -3.12 -10.80
N LYS A 479 2.51 -3.85 -11.78
CA LYS A 479 2.49 -5.31 -11.77
C LYS A 479 3.72 -5.81 -11.00
N GLY A 480 3.49 -6.68 -10.01
CA GLY A 480 4.53 -7.32 -9.23
C GLY A 480 4.89 -6.60 -7.93
N VAL A 481 5.80 -7.19 -7.19
CA VAL A 481 6.34 -6.65 -5.94
C VAL A 481 7.57 -5.78 -6.21
N SER A 482 7.84 -4.78 -5.36
CA SER A 482 9.09 -4.02 -5.40
C SER A 482 10.28 -4.96 -5.28
N GLY A 483 11.20 -4.90 -6.23
CA GLY A 483 12.42 -5.71 -6.23
C GLY A 483 13.48 -5.16 -5.30
N LEU A 484 13.88 -3.90 -5.53
CA LEU A 484 14.80 -3.12 -4.70
C LEU A 484 14.03 -1.98 -4.04
N VAL A 485 14.17 -1.87 -2.73
CA VAL A 485 13.67 -0.76 -1.91
C VAL A 485 14.87 -0.06 -1.29
N TRP A 486 15.03 1.23 -1.56
CA TRP A 486 16.10 2.07 -1.03
C TRP A 486 15.48 3.23 -0.26
N THR A 487 15.57 3.18 1.07
CA THR A 487 14.95 4.16 1.97
C THR A 487 16.00 5.01 2.70
N LYS A 488 15.71 6.28 2.90
CA LYS A 488 16.54 7.20 3.69
C LYS A 488 15.68 8.13 4.55
N ASN A 489 16.06 8.24 5.80
CA ASN A 489 15.60 9.29 6.71
C ASN A 489 16.16 10.64 6.25
N ARG A 490 15.30 11.65 6.05
CA ARG A 490 15.68 13.00 5.58
C ARG A 490 16.14 13.91 6.71
N ASP A 491 15.67 13.66 7.92
CA ASP A 491 15.80 14.53 9.09
C ASP A 491 16.92 14.09 10.05
N SER A 492 17.31 12.81 9.99
CA SER A 492 18.29 12.21 10.89
C SER A 492 19.47 11.54 10.15
N THR A 493 20.57 11.35 10.88
CA THR A 493 21.83 10.78 10.35
C THR A 493 21.82 9.25 10.27
N ASP A 494 20.68 8.68 9.89
CA ASP A 494 20.55 7.25 9.70
C ASP A 494 21.20 6.76 8.40
N ASN A 495 21.49 5.46 8.34
CA ASN A 495 22.01 4.85 7.13
C ASN A 495 20.98 4.91 6.00
N HIS A 496 21.46 4.89 4.75
CA HIS A 496 20.64 4.52 3.61
C HIS A 496 20.34 3.02 3.68
N GLN A 497 19.09 2.63 3.82
CA GLN A 497 18.68 1.23 3.97
C GLN A 497 18.26 0.63 2.62
N LEU A 498 18.89 -0.48 2.22
CA LEU A 498 18.58 -1.21 0.99
C LEU A 498 18.06 -2.61 1.32
N TYR A 499 16.82 -2.85 0.93
CA TYR A 499 16.17 -4.16 0.97
C TYR A 499 15.90 -4.63 -0.45
N ASP A 500 15.94 -5.93 -0.70
CA ASP A 500 15.49 -6.47 -1.97
C ASP A 500 14.76 -7.81 -1.82
N SER A 501 13.86 -8.07 -2.75
CA SER A 501 13.00 -9.25 -2.72
C SER A 501 13.72 -10.56 -3.04
N SER A 502 14.95 -10.52 -3.54
CA SER A 502 15.78 -11.72 -3.76
C SER A 502 16.44 -12.22 -2.49
N ARG A 503 16.87 -11.30 -1.59
CA ARG A 503 17.42 -11.64 -0.27
C ARG A 503 16.31 -11.90 0.75
N GLY A 504 15.18 -11.23 0.58
CA GLY A 504 14.01 -11.33 1.46
C GLY A 504 13.82 -10.12 2.38
N LYS A 505 12.67 -10.10 3.04
CA LYS A 505 12.34 -9.07 4.04
C LYS A 505 13.33 -9.13 5.22
N GLN A 506 13.52 -8.04 5.93
CA GLN A 506 14.38 -7.94 7.12
C GLN A 506 15.87 -8.04 6.86
N LEU A 507 16.32 -8.38 5.65
CA LEU A 507 17.76 -8.41 5.31
C LEU A 507 18.17 -7.07 4.70
N VAL A 508 18.92 -6.28 5.47
CA VAL A 508 19.29 -4.91 5.12
C VAL A 508 20.77 -4.77 4.80
N LEU A 509 21.05 -3.90 3.86
CA LEU A 509 22.37 -3.39 3.54
C LEU A 509 22.38 -1.86 3.62
N ALA A 510 23.49 -1.26 4.06
CA ALA A 510 23.65 0.19 4.10
C ALA A 510 24.54 0.66 2.95
N SER A 511 24.03 1.53 2.03
CA SER A 511 24.83 1.99 0.88
C SER A 511 26.04 2.84 1.27
N ASN A 512 25.94 3.54 2.39
CA ASN A 512 26.98 4.42 2.92
C ASN A 512 28.01 3.67 3.80
N ALA A 513 27.87 2.36 3.98
CA ALA A 513 28.73 1.59 4.88
C ALA A 513 29.39 0.39 4.19
N THR A 514 30.54 -0.01 4.72
CA THR A 514 31.25 -1.23 4.28
C THR A 514 30.77 -2.49 5.00
N THR A 515 29.84 -2.38 5.94
CA THR A 515 29.32 -3.48 6.75
C THR A 515 28.68 -4.57 5.90
N ASN A 516 28.64 -5.77 6.44
CA ASN A 516 27.90 -6.90 5.85
C ASN A 516 26.39 -6.75 6.02
N GLU A 517 25.66 -7.64 5.39
CA GLU A 517 24.21 -7.79 5.57
C GLU A 517 23.86 -7.99 7.04
N THR A 518 22.80 -7.35 7.49
CA THR A 518 22.25 -7.48 8.84
C THR A 518 20.76 -7.80 8.79
N THR A 519 20.28 -8.48 9.84
CA THR A 519 18.85 -8.74 10.01
C THR A 519 18.25 -7.64 10.89
N VAL A 520 17.18 -6.99 10.41
CA VAL A 520 16.39 -5.98 11.11
C VAL A 520 14.94 -6.47 11.12
N THR A 521 14.50 -6.98 12.27
CA THR A 521 13.21 -7.70 12.38
C THR A 521 12.01 -6.77 12.36
N ASP A 522 12.18 -5.54 12.76
CA ASP A 522 11.22 -4.44 12.82
C ASP A 522 11.33 -3.46 11.64
N GLY A 523 12.14 -3.78 10.64
CA GLY A 523 12.32 -3.00 9.43
C GLY A 523 11.24 -3.29 8.38
N LEU A 524 11.67 -3.56 7.13
CA LEU A 524 10.77 -3.90 6.04
C LEU A 524 10.15 -5.29 6.26
N GLN A 525 8.83 -5.36 6.29
CA GLN A 525 8.07 -6.58 6.54
C GLN A 525 7.54 -7.24 5.27
N LYS A 526 7.13 -6.46 4.27
CA LYS A 526 6.62 -7.00 3.00
C LYS A 526 7.01 -6.11 1.83
N PHE A 527 7.32 -6.75 0.71
CA PHE A 527 7.30 -6.14 -0.61
C PHE A 527 5.89 -6.26 -1.15
N LEU A 528 5.26 -5.16 -1.53
CA LEU A 528 3.87 -5.13 -2.00
C LEU A 528 3.82 -4.63 -3.45
N ALA A 529 2.78 -5.03 -4.18
CA ALA A 529 2.48 -4.41 -5.46
C ALA A 529 2.20 -2.91 -5.23
N GLY A 530 3.07 -2.06 -5.77
CA GLY A 530 2.98 -0.61 -5.60
C GLY A 530 3.43 -0.06 -4.26
N GLY A 531 4.14 -0.83 -3.43
CA GLY A 531 4.63 -0.31 -2.15
C GLY A 531 5.36 -1.31 -1.28
N GLN A 532 5.44 -0.96 -0.02
CA GLN A 532 6.13 -1.74 1.00
C GLN A 532 5.39 -1.62 2.34
N GLN A 533 5.51 -2.63 3.16
CA GLN A 533 5.09 -2.57 4.56
C GLN A 533 6.33 -2.49 5.42
N ILE A 534 6.38 -1.51 6.31
CA ILE A 534 7.45 -1.31 7.30
C ILE A 534 6.86 -1.40 8.71
N GLU A 535 7.68 -1.68 9.68
CA GLU A 535 7.38 -1.66 11.11
C GLU A 535 8.05 -0.46 11.78
N ASP A 536 8.48 -0.54 13.02
CA ASP A 536 8.90 0.59 13.86
C ASP A 536 10.42 0.78 13.96
N ASP A 537 11.21 0.20 13.04
CA ASP A 537 12.66 0.48 12.94
C ASP A 537 12.91 1.99 12.82
N VAL A 538 13.63 2.53 13.78
CA VAL A 538 13.95 3.96 13.89
C VAL A 538 14.66 4.53 12.65
N SER A 539 15.35 3.71 11.86
CA SER A 539 16.04 4.16 10.65
C SER A 539 15.08 4.43 9.48
N ILE A 540 13.87 3.87 9.51
CA ILE A 540 12.90 3.96 8.41
C ILE A 540 11.49 4.38 8.84
N ASN A 541 11.20 4.49 10.14
CA ASN A 541 9.86 4.82 10.66
C ASN A 541 9.83 5.51 12.02
N THR A 542 10.74 6.41 12.34
CA THR A 542 10.65 7.23 13.56
C THR A 542 9.48 8.21 13.47
N SER A 543 8.69 8.29 14.53
CA SER A 543 7.55 9.20 14.60
C SER A 543 7.96 10.67 14.44
N GLY A 544 7.30 11.36 13.51
CA GLY A 544 7.51 12.80 13.24
C GLY A 544 8.69 13.11 12.32
N GLU A 545 9.42 12.12 11.83
CA GLU A 545 10.49 12.30 10.86
C GLU A 545 10.03 12.03 9.41
N SER A 546 10.68 12.66 8.45
CA SER A 546 10.37 12.54 7.03
C SER A 546 11.31 11.55 6.35
N TYR A 547 10.77 10.75 5.45
CA TYR A 547 11.51 9.72 4.71
C TYR A 547 11.33 9.87 3.20
N VAL A 548 12.28 9.34 2.45
CA VAL A 548 12.14 9.06 1.03
C VAL A 548 12.47 7.60 0.76
N SER A 549 11.69 6.97 -0.11
CA SER A 549 11.92 5.60 -0.55
C SER A 549 11.87 5.52 -2.07
N TRP A 550 12.93 5.01 -2.68
CA TRP A 550 13.04 4.75 -4.11
C TRP A 550 12.91 3.25 -4.35
N ASN A 551 12.07 2.87 -5.30
CA ASN A 551 11.72 1.48 -5.51
C ASN A 551 11.87 1.09 -6.98
N TRP A 552 12.53 -0.03 -7.25
CA TRP A 552 12.67 -0.64 -8.58
C TRP A 552 12.00 -1.99 -8.59
N VAL A 553 11.02 -2.15 -9.48
CA VAL A 553 10.32 -3.43 -9.62
C VAL A 553 11.19 -4.40 -10.39
N ALA A 554 11.47 -5.55 -9.81
CA ALA A 554 12.07 -6.70 -10.46
C ALA A 554 10.96 -7.70 -10.90
N ASN A 555 11.27 -8.95 -11.14
CA ASN A 555 10.30 -9.94 -11.63
C ASN A 555 9.35 -10.42 -10.53
N SER A 556 8.45 -9.58 -10.07
CA SER A 556 7.36 -9.89 -9.11
C SER A 556 7.79 -10.71 -7.87
N GLY A 557 9.04 -10.54 -7.41
CA GLY A 557 9.60 -11.32 -6.32
C GLY A 557 10.05 -12.74 -6.69
N SER A 558 9.81 -13.19 -7.92
CA SER A 558 10.22 -14.54 -8.36
C SER A 558 11.66 -14.54 -8.85
N THR A 559 12.45 -15.45 -8.32
CA THR A 559 13.84 -15.69 -8.72
C THR A 559 13.96 -16.91 -9.66
N SER A 560 14.92 -16.86 -10.56
CA SER A 560 15.26 -18.00 -11.43
C SER A 560 16.76 -18.25 -11.46
N SER A 561 17.15 -19.50 -11.66
CA SER A 561 18.55 -19.85 -11.89
C SER A 561 18.97 -19.43 -13.29
N ASN A 562 20.15 -18.81 -13.40
CA ASN A 562 20.76 -18.39 -14.66
C ASN A 562 22.13 -19.03 -14.84
N THR A 563 22.32 -19.71 -15.95
CA THR A 563 23.55 -20.46 -16.30
C THR A 563 24.25 -19.91 -17.54
N ASP A 564 23.88 -18.70 -18.00
CA ASP A 564 24.54 -18.07 -19.17
C ASP A 564 26.02 -17.74 -18.91
N GLY A 565 26.35 -17.48 -17.65
CA GLY A 565 27.73 -17.24 -17.22
C GLY A 565 28.47 -18.50 -16.79
N SER A 566 29.80 -18.42 -16.66
CA SER A 566 30.61 -19.49 -16.10
C SER A 566 30.42 -19.70 -14.58
N ILE A 567 29.83 -18.68 -13.91
CA ILE A 567 29.39 -18.71 -12.52
C ILE A 567 27.86 -18.67 -12.55
N THR A 568 27.21 -19.72 -12.04
CA THR A 568 25.76 -19.77 -11.93
C THR A 568 25.27 -18.66 -11.00
N SER A 569 24.24 -17.94 -11.41
CA SER A 569 23.56 -16.90 -10.64
C SER A 569 22.09 -17.23 -10.40
N THR A 570 21.52 -16.57 -9.42
CA THR A 570 20.07 -16.49 -9.23
C THR A 570 19.64 -15.07 -9.56
N VAL A 571 18.70 -14.91 -10.49
CA VAL A 571 18.28 -13.61 -11.00
C VAL A 571 16.83 -13.34 -10.76
N GLN A 572 16.51 -12.08 -10.53
CA GLN A 572 15.19 -11.52 -10.56
C GLN A 572 15.20 -10.36 -11.55
N ALA A 573 14.88 -10.63 -12.81
CA ALA A 573 15.08 -9.70 -13.92
C ALA A 573 13.75 -9.18 -14.46
N ASN A 574 13.63 -7.85 -14.56
CA ASN A 574 12.61 -7.14 -15.29
C ASN A 574 13.21 -6.60 -16.59
N THR A 575 13.03 -7.34 -17.66
CA THR A 575 13.63 -7.01 -18.97
C THR A 575 13.00 -5.77 -19.59
N THR A 576 11.74 -5.46 -19.28
CA THR A 576 11.03 -4.27 -19.75
C THR A 576 11.55 -2.99 -19.08
N ALA A 577 11.77 -3.04 -17.77
CA ALA A 577 12.32 -1.91 -17.01
C ALA A 577 13.85 -1.81 -17.09
N GLY A 578 14.51 -2.80 -17.69
CA GLY A 578 15.98 -2.83 -17.80
C GLY A 578 16.69 -2.98 -16.45
N PHE A 579 16.06 -3.65 -15.47
CA PHE A 579 16.57 -3.82 -14.11
C PHE A 579 16.61 -5.30 -13.68
N SER A 580 17.71 -5.71 -13.04
CA SER A 580 17.86 -7.05 -12.49
C SER A 580 18.57 -7.06 -11.15
N ILE A 581 18.12 -7.94 -10.26
CA ILE A 581 18.80 -8.31 -9.02
C ILE A 581 19.49 -9.65 -9.27
N VAL A 582 20.79 -9.72 -9.00
CA VAL A 582 21.64 -10.87 -9.33
C VAL A 582 22.36 -11.36 -8.08
N GLN A 583 22.16 -12.60 -7.68
CA GLN A 583 22.90 -13.25 -6.59
C GLN A 583 23.85 -14.30 -7.17
N TYR A 584 25.07 -14.40 -6.63
CA TYR A 584 26.03 -15.44 -6.98
C TYR A 584 27.02 -15.70 -5.85
N THR A 585 27.70 -16.84 -5.92
CA THR A 585 28.83 -17.17 -5.03
C THR A 585 30.13 -16.98 -5.78
N GLY A 586 31.03 -16.18 -5.24
CA GLY A 586 32.36 -15.92 -5.84
C GLY A 586 33.22 -17.17 -5.93
N THR A 587 34.07 -17.25 -6.96
CA THR A 587 35.00 -18.36 -7.21
C THR A 587 36.43 -18.01 -6.95
N GLY A 588 36.78 -16.72 -6.85
CA GLY A 588 38.18 -16.22 -6.76
C GLY A 588 38.94 -16.27 -8.07
N SER A 589 38.33 -16.78 -9.14
CA SER A 589 38.89 -16.85 -10.49
C SER A 589 38.05 -16.03 -11.46
N ALA A 590 38.67 -15.40 -12.44
CA ALA A 590 37.92 -14.62 -13.44
C ALA A 590 36.85 -15.47 -14.08
N GLY A 591 35.65 -14.89 -14.20
CA GLY A 591 34.48 -15.57 -14.71
C GLY A 591 33.40 -14.59 -15.20
N THR A 592 32.28 -15.16 -15.67
CA THR A 592 31.14 -14.43 -16.15
C THR A 592 29.88 -14.81 -15.36
N ILE A 593 28.95 -13.87 -15.20
CA ILE A 593 27.73 -14.01 -14.41
C ILE A 593 26.55 -13.62 -15.28
N GLY A 594 25.56 -14.47 -15.38
CA GLY A 594 24.32 -14.19 -16.07
C GLY A 594 23.48 -13.17 -15.29
N HIS A 595 22.89 -12.18 -15.99
CA HIS A 595 22.08 -11.11 -15.38
C HIS A 595 20.60 -11.15 -15.75
N GLY A 596 20.20 -11.97 -16.72
CA GLY A 596 18.81 -12.16 -17.12
C GLY A 596 18.14 -11.01 -17.87
N LEU A 597 18.87 -9.91 -18.16
CA LEU A 597 18.35 -8.81 -18.99
C LEU A 597 18.52 -9.12 -20.48
N SER A 598 17.76 -8.42 -21.33
CA SER A 598 17.80 -8.55 -22.79
C SER A 598 18.88 -7.69 -23.45
N SER A 599 19.48 -6.77 -22.73
CA SER A 599 20.51 -5.84 -23.20
C SER A 599 21.73 -5.81 -22.27
N ALA A 600 22.87 -5.38 -22.79
CA ALA A 600 24.09 -5.25 -22.00
C ALA A 600 23.92 -4.24 -20.87
N PRO A 601 24.23 -4.59 -19.62
CA PRO A 601 24.20 -3.64 -18.50
C PRO A 601 25.10 -2.43 -18.73
N GLU A 602 24.57 -1.26 -18.41
CA GLU A 602 25.30 -0.01 -18.47
C GLU A 602 25.72 0.50 -17.08
N PHE A 603 25.04 0.02 -16.03
CA PHE A 603 25.37 0.35 -14.64
C PHE A 603 25.19 -0.88 -13.75
N ILE A 604 26.20 -1.19 -12.95
CA ILE A 604 26.24 -2.33 -12.03
C ILE A 604 26.72 -1.85 -10.67
N ILE A 605 25.98 -2.18 -9.62
CA ILE A 605 26.38 -2.04 -8.22
C ILE A 605 26.51 -3.43 -7.63
N LEU A 606 27.69 -3.78 -7.09
CA LEU A 606 27.95 -5.07 -6.43
C LEU A 606 28.25 -4.87 -4.96
N LYS A 607 27.74 -5.78 -4.13
CA LYS A 607 28.08 -5.88 -2.71
C LYS A 607 28.34 -7.33 -2.32
N ARG A 608 29.48 -7.54 -1.63
CA ARG A 608 29.72 -8.79 -0.91
C ARG A 608 28.90 -8.81 0.37
N LEU A 609 28.12 -9.86 0.61
CA LEU A 609 27.17 -9.95 1.72
C LEU A 609 27.83 -10.28 3.06
N VAL A 610 29.05 -10.81 3.07
CA VAL A 610 29.77 -11.19 4.27
C VAL A 610 31.11 -10.42 4.41
N GLY A 611 31.43 -10.04 5.63
CA GLY A 611 32.68 -9.29 5.95
C GLY A 611 32.61 -7.83 5.47
N VAL A 612 33.59 -7.06 5.92
CA VAL A 612 33.70 -5.63 5.60
C VAL A 612 34.23 -5.45 4.19
N GLN A 613 33.44 -4.82 3.30
CA GLN A 613 33.86 -4.58 1.91
C GLN A 613 33.07 -3.40 1.32
N ASP A 614 33.72 -2.64 0.44
CA ASP A 614 33.09 -1.53 -0.28
C ASP A 614 32.01 -2.00 -1.26
N TRP A 615 31.10 -1.10 -1.57
CA TRP A 615 30.12 -1.21 -2.65
C TRP A 615 30.77 -0.85 -3.98
N LEU A 616 30.96 -1.82 -4.82
CA LEU A 616 31.65 -1.65 -6.09
C LEU A 616 30.68 -1.17 -7.18
N VAL A 617 31.10 -0.17 -7.95
CA VAL A 617 30.31 0.36 -9.09
C VAL A 617 31.10 0.26 -10.38
N GLY A 618 30.49 -0.34 -11.40
CA GLY A 618 30.91 -0.33 -12.80
C GLY A 618 29.89 0.33 -13.70
N ASN A 619 30.33 1.06 -14.72
CA ASN A 619 29.43 1.71 -15.66
C ASN A 619 30.07 1.89 -17.05
N THR A 620 29.21 1.86 -18.08
CA THR A 620 29.64 2.03 -19.49
C THR A 620 30.29 3.38 -19.80
N PRO A 621 29.76 4.52 -19.30
CA PRO A 621 30.41 5.81 -19.55
C PRO A 621 31.86 5.94 -19.08
N SER A 622 32.22 5.26 -17.99
CA SER A 622 33.59 5.25 -17.47
C SER A 622 34.48 4.16 -18.07
N GLY A 623 33.88 3.15 -18.66
CA GLY A 623 34.52 1.95 -19.19
C GLY A 623 34.85 0.91 -18.13
N TRP A 624 34.92 -0.34 -18.55
CA TRP A 624 34.98 -1.54 -17.71
C TRP A 624 36.42 -1.94 -17.28
N THR A 625 37.38 -1.06 -17.51
CA THR A 625 38.73 -1.13 -16.92
C THR A 625 38.86 -0.36 -15.61
N LYS A 626 37.74 0.27 -15.18
CA LYS A 626 37.67 1.20 -14.08
C LYS A 626 36.53 0.87 -13.12
N HIS A 627 36.59 1.45 -11.91
CA HIS A 627 35.54 1.30 -10.90
C HIS A 627 35.43 2.54 -10.02
N LEU A 628 34.29 2.61 -9.33
CA LEU A 628 33.98 3.56 -8.26
C LEU A 628 33.47 2.80 -7.04
N PHE A 629 33.41 3.47 -5.89
CA PHE A 629 32.74 2.98 -4.71
C PHE A 629 31.49 3.82 -4.41
N LEU A 630 30.33 3.18 -4.21
CA LEU A 630 29.09 3.87 -3.87
C LEU A 630 29.15 4.49 -2.46
N ASN A 631 29.77 3.81 -1.53
CA ASN A 631 29.99 4.27 -0.14
C ASN A 631 31.17 5.24 0.01
N GLY A 632 31.85 5.60 -1.07
CA GLY A 632 33.04 6.45 -1.07
C GLY A 632 32.91 7.73 -1.88
N THR A 633 33.81 8.65 -1.63
CA THR A 633 33.93 9.90 -2.39
C THR A 633 35.03 9.85 -3.48
N ASP A 634 35.80 8.76 -3.56
CA ASP A 634 36.94 8.65 -4.43
C ASP A 634 36.63 8.93 -5.90
N ALA A 635 37.65 9.48 -6.59
CA ALA A 635 37.62 9.60 -8.03
C ALA A 635 37.73 8.24 -8.71
N LEU A 636 37.45 8.20 -10.00
CA LEU A 636 37.47 7.00 -10.82
C LEU A 636 38.88 6.32 -10.76
N ALA A 637 38.91 5.05 -10.40
CA ALA A 637 40.14 4.25 -10.29
C ALA A 637 40.23 3.18 -11.38
N THR A 638 41.44 2.88 -11.83
CA THR A 638 41.73 1.84 -12.84
C THR A 638 42.07 0.53 -12.15
N THR A 639 41.48 -0.57 -12.60
CA THR A 639 41.77 -1.91 -12.10
C THR A 639 41.49 -3.00 -13.13
N SER A 640 42.33 -4.02 -13.21
CA SER A 640 42.07 -5.19 -14.06
C SER A 640 41.38 -6.34 -13.33
N ILE A 641 41.38 -6.32 -11.99
CA ILE A 641 40.92 -7.46 -11.19
C ILE A 641 39.43 -7.41 -10.85
N THR A 642 38.75 -6.32 -11.16
CA THR A 642 37.33 -6.12 -10.81
C THR A 642 36.39 -6.66 -11.87
N TRP A 643 36.41 -6.05 -13.06
CA TRP A 643 35.53 -6.37 -14.20
C TRP A 643 36.26 -7.20 -15.27
N ASN A 644 37.46 -7.75 -14.96
CA ASN A 644 38.30 -8.47 -15.88
C ASN A 644 38.60 -7.73 -17.21
N ASN A 645 38.61 -6.38 -17.15
CA ASN A 645 38.73 -5.48 -18.32
C ASN A 645 37.76 -5.79 -19.47
N THR A 646 36.59 -6.36 -19.17
CA THR A 646 35.66 -6.86 -20.18
C THR A 646 34.29 -6.19 -19.98
N ALA A 647 33.78 -5.56 -21.03
CA ALA A 647 32.46 -4.98 -21.04
C ALA A 647 31.36 -6.07 -20.95
N PRO A 648 30.22 -5.80 -20.30
CA PRO A 648 29.08 -6.69 -20.33
C PRO A 648 28.56 -6.96 -21.74
N THR A 649 27.91 -8.08 -21.89
CA THR A 649 27.15 -8.45 -23.09
C THR A 649 25.65 -8.41 -22.78
N SER A 650 24.81 -8.78 -23.72
CA SER A 650 23.35 -8.90 -23.51
C SER A 650 22.94 -10.03 -22.57
N SER A 651 23.87 -10.92 -22.17
CA SER A 651 23.57 -12.07 -21.31
C SER A 651 24.42 -12.15 -20.04
N VAL A 652 25.64 -11.63 -20.06
CA VAL A 652 26.57 -11.75 -18.94
C VAL A 652 27.37 -10.48 -18.67
N PHE A 653 27.80 -10.28 -17.43
CA PHE A 653 28.89 -9.39 -17.07
C PHE A 653 30.07 -10.18 -16.52
N SER A 654 31.28 -9.59 -16.59
CA SER A 654 32.53 -10.24 -16.19
C SER A 654 32.96 -9.80 -14.80
N VAL A 655 33.49 -10.72 -14.03
CA VAL A 655 34.23 -10.46 -12.77
C VAL A 655 35.62 -11.02 -12.84
N GLY A 656 36.57 -10.28 -12.27
CA GLY A 656 37.98 -10.70 -12.18
C GLY A 656 38.23 -11.49 -10.90
N THR A 657 39.43 -11.30 -10.33
CA THR A 657 39.91 -11.99 -9.12
C THR A 657 39.81 -11.13 -7.85
N GLY A 658 39.21 -9.94 -7.96
CA GLY A 658 39.09 -8.97 -6.87
C GLY A 658 38.15 -9.44 -5.75
N ASN A 659 38.55 -9.25 -4.51
CA ASN A 659 37.73 -9.62 -3.35
C ASN A 659 36.40 -8.87 -3.28
N SER A 660 36.30 -7.68 -3.87
CA SER A 660 35.06 -6.85 -3.92
C SER A 660 34.08 -7.34 -4.96
N SER A 661 34.51 -8.16 -5.92
CA SER A 661 33.65 -8.66 -6.99
C SER A 661 33.53 -10.18 -7.05
N ASN A 662 34.53 -10.96 -6.53
CA ASN A 662 34.58 -12.39 -6.76
C ASN A 662 35.39 -13.19 -5.74
N LYS A 663 35.33 -12.85 -4.45
CA LYS A 663 36.04 -13.64 -3.43
C LYS A 663 35.47 -15.05 -3.33
N SER A 664 36.37 -16.06 -3.39
CA SER A 664 36.02 -17.47 -3.36
C SER A 664 35.18 -17.84 -2.13
N GLY A 665 34.02 -18.47 -2.38
CA GLY A 665 33.08 -18.98 -1.36
C GLY A 665 32.16 -17.93 -0.75
N ASP A 666 32.36 -16.64 -1.03
CA ASP A 666 31.51 -15.58 -0.45
C ASP A 666 30.29 -15.26 -1.35
N PRO A 667 29.13 -15.00 -0.76
CA PRO A 667 27.94 -14.58 -1.49
C PRO A 667 27.99 -13.09 -1.87
N PHE A 668 27.44 -12.76 -3.04
CA PHE A 668 27.34 -11.42 -3.59
C PHE A 668 25.92 -11.11 -4.02
N ILE A 669 25.56 -9.83 -3.94
CA ILE A 669 24.37 -9.25 -4.57
C ILE A 669 24.79 -8.20 -5.59
N GLY A 670 24.13 -8.18 -6.75
CA GLY A 670 24.30 -7.18 -7.78
C GLY A 670 22.96 -6.54 -8.15
N TYR A 671 22.95 -5.22 -8.26
CA TYR A 671 21.88 -4.45 -8.85
C TYR A 671 22.35 -3.95 -10.20
N VAL A 672 21.61 -4.29 -11.25
CA VAL A 672 22.08 -4.21 -12.63
C VAL A 672 21.06 -3.48 -13.49
N TRP A 673 21.48 -2.44 -14.23
CA TRP A 673 20.61 -1.65 -15.08
C TRP A 673 21.18 -1.46 -16.48
N HIS A 674 20.28 -1.34 -17.47
CA HIS A 674 20.56 -0.74 -18.78
C HIS A 674 19.56 0.38 -19.06
N SER A 675 19.90 1.31 -19.96
CA SER A 675 19.00 2.36 -20.42
C SER A 675 17.82 1.78 -21.20
N VAL A 676 16.62 2.32 -20.97
CA VAL A 676 15.39 2.02 -21.69
C VAL A 676 14.85 3.34 -22.24
N ASP A 677 14.66 3.43 -23.54
CA ASP A 677 14.21 4.66 -24.21
C ASP A 677 12.89 5.15 -23.62
N GLY A 678 12.85 6.46 -23.30
CA GLY A 678 11.70 7.10 -22.67
C GLY A 678 11.49 6.78 -21.19
N PHE A 679 12.27 5.87 -20.59
CA PHE A 679 12.12 5.46 -19.19
C PHE A 679 13.37 5.69 -18.35
N SER A 680 14.54 5.26 -18.80
CA SER A 680 15.78 5.41 -18.05
C SER A 680 16.95 5.78 -18.95
N LYS A 681 17.93 6.50 -18.39
CA LYS A 681 19.14 6.88 -19.11
C LYS A 681 20.35 6.86 -18.21
N ILE A 682 21.39 6.18 -18.66
CA ILE A 682 22.73 6.18 -18.07
C ILE A 682 23.66 6.90 -19.03
N GLY A 683 24.42 7.87 -18.51
CA GLY A 683 25.26 8.69 -19.38
C GLY A 683 26.35 9.44 -18.63
N SER A 684 27.03 10.33 -19.37
CA SER A 684 28.02 11.25 -18.82
C SER A 684 27.90 12.64 -19.42
N TYR A 685 28.42 13.64 -18.71
CA TYR A 685 28.55 15.01 -19.21
C TYR A 685 29.82 15.65 -18.67
N THR A 686 30.22 16.77 -19.28
CA THR A 686 31.31 17.61 -18.80
C THR A 686 30.76 18.88 -18.19
N GLY A 687 31.15 19.21 -16.97
CA GLY A 687 30.77 20.45 -16.30
C GLY A 687 31.37 21.66 -17.00
N ASN A 688 30.66 22.74 -17.07
CA ASN A 688 31.11 24.01 -17.66
C ASN A 688 31.46 25.09 -16.61
N GLY A 689 31.19 24.84 -15.33
CA GLY A 689 31.46 25.76 -14.23
C GLY A 689 30.61 27.05 -14.27
N SER A 690 29.48 27.04 -14.93
CA SER A 690 28.58 28.19 -15.08
C SER A 690 27.21 27.89 -14.48
N SER A 691 26.55 28.89 -13.91
CA SER A 691 25.12 28.80 -13.52
C SER A 691 24.18 28.72 -14.72
N ASP A 692 24.62 29.13 -15.91
CA ASP A 692 24.02 28.74 -17.18
C ASP A 692 24.74 27.47 -17.67
N GLY A 693 24.43 26.37 -16.95
CA GLY A 693 25.17 25.14 -16.99
C GLY A 693 24.83 24.23 -18.19
N THR A 694 25.50 23.12 -18.25
CA THR A 694 25.29 22.10 -19.29
C THR A 694 23.85 21.59 -19.27
N PHE A 695 23.21 21.50 -20.44
CA PHE A 695 21.98 20.76 -20.63
C PHE A 695 22.28 19.29 -20.94
N ILE A 696 21.65 18.37 -20.23
CA ILE A 696 21.78 16.93 -20.39
C ILE A 696 20.46 16.37 -20.96
N TYR A 697 20.51 15.88 -22.18
CA TYR A 697 19.38 15.26 -22.85
C TYR A 697 19.19 13.82 -22.38
N THR A 698 18.03 13.51 -21.80
CA THR A 698 17.64 12.13 -21.41
C THR A 698 16.62 11.51 -22.35
N GLY A 699 15.87 12.33 -23.10
CA GLY A 699 14.74 11.90 -23.93
C GLY A 699 13.41 11.90 -23.19
N PHE A 700 13.40 12.26 -21.89
CA PHE A 700 12.23 12.31 -21.03
C PHE A 700 12.45 13.35 -19.91
N LYS A 701 11.40 13.74 -19.22
CA LYS A 701 11.45 14.53 -17.99
C LYS A 701 11.88 13.61 -16.83
N PRO A 702 13.01 13.89 -16.17
CA PRO A 702 13.43 13.08 -15.03
C PRO A 702 12.49 13.22 -13.82
N ALA A 703 12.26 12.13 -13.09
CA ALA A 703 11.76 12.10 -11.74
C ALA A 703 12.86 11.88 -10.72
N TRP A 704 13.92 11.16 -11.11
CA TRP A 704 15.03 10.81 -10.23
C TRP A 704 16.34 10.86 -11.00
N VAL A 705 17.37 11.42 -10.36
CA VAL A 705 18.72 11.53 -10.94
C VAL A 705 19.76 11.25 -9.87
N MET A 706 20.70 10.36 -10.15
CA MET A 706 21.92 10.16 -9.37
C MET A 706 23.13 10.66 -10.17
N ILE A 707 23.96 11.47 -9.54
CA ILE A 707 25.15 12.08 -10.17
C ILE A 707 26.42 11.74 -9.38
N LYS A 708 27.52 11.53 -10.09
CA LYS A 708 28.86 11.39 -9.51
C LYS A 708 29.91 12.16 -10.34
N ASN A 709 30.64 13.06 -9.68
CA ASN A 709 31.87 13.60 -10.23
C ASN A 709 32.96 12.50 -10.21
N ILE A 710 33.43 12.07 -11.38
CA ILE A 710 34.44 11.03 -11.51
C ILE A 710 35.87 11.54 -11.65
N SER A 711 36.04 12.86 -11.78
CA SER A 711 37.33 13.53 -11.92
C SER A 711 37.97 13.92 -10.58
N GLY A 712 37.21 13.93 -9.49
CA GLY A 712 37.64 14.35 -8.16
C GLY A 712 36.93 13.59 -7.05
N SER A 713 37.33 13.87 -5.80
CA SER A 713 36.76 13.25 -4.60
C SER A 713 35.52 14.02 -4.13
N TYR A 714 34.35 13.61 -4.59
CA TYR A 714 33.06 14.18 -4.27
C TYR A 714 32.05 13.09 -3.90
N HIS A 715 31.04 13.39 -3.12
CA HIS A 715 29.93 12.48 -2.87
C HIS A 715 29.17 12.14 -4.15
N TRP A 716 28.49 11.01 -4.16
CA TRP A 716 27.35 10.76 -5.00
C TRP A 716 26.18 11.62 -4.50
N ASN A 717 25.36 12.15 -5.38
CA ASN A 717 24.19 12.93 -5.01
C ASN A 717 22.95 12.38 -5.70
N LEU A 718 21.86 12.24 -4.92
CA LEU A 718 20.54 11.79 -5.32
C LEU A 718 19.55 12.93 -5.26
N PHE A 719 18.82 13.16 -6.34
CA PHE A 719 17.81 14.18 -6.48
C PHE A 719 16.54 13.56 -7.04
N ASP A 720 15.37 14.06 -6.64
CA ASP A 720 14.10 13.59 -7.18
C ASP A 720 12.99 14.65 -7.15
N SER A 721 11.96 14.43 -7.98
CA SER A 721 10.85 15.34 -8.14
C SER A 721 9.79 15.23 -7.03
N ALA A 722 9.86 14.22 -6.16
CA ALA A 722 8.93 14.09 -5.04
C ALA A 722 9.34 15.02 -3.88
N ARG A 723 10.64 15.12 -3.61
CA ARG A 723 11.18 16.02 -2.59
C ARG A 723 11.23 17.50 -3.06
N ASP A 724 11.47 17.70 -4.37
CA ASP A 724 11.43 19.00 -5.00
C ASP A 724 10.35 19.02 -6.10
N THR A 725 9.16 19.41 -5.73
CA THR A 725 8.00 19.40 -6.64
C THR A 725 8.07 20.47 -7.73
N PHE A 726 8.94 21.48 -7.58
CA PHE A 726 9.18 22.56 -8.54
C PHE A 726 10.68 22.78 -8.76
N ASN A 727 11.03 23.32 -9.93
CA ASN A 727 12.39 23.78 -10.20
C ASN A 727 12.71 25.05 -9.40
N PRO A 728 13.96 25.27 -8.95
CA PRO A 728 15.09 24.34 -9.11
C PRO A 728 14.99 23.12 -8.21
N VAL A 729 15.57 21.99 -8.67
CA VAL A 729 15.75 20.79 -7.86
C VAL A 729 17.06 20.96 -7.08
N ASP A 730 16.98 21.08 -5.76
CA ASP A 730 18.11 21.47 -4.92
C ASP A 730 18.30 20.67 -3.62
N ARG A 731 17.41 19.71 -3.34
CA ARG A 731 17.50 18.83 -2.18
C ARG A 731 18.26 17.56 -2.50
N ALA A 732 19.43 17.40 -1.92
CA ALA A 732 20.30 16.25 -2.15
C ALA A 732 20.38 15.30 -0.96
N LEU A 733 20.46 14.01 -1.26
CA LEU A 733 20.88 12.95 -0.35
C LEU A 733 22.11 12.25 -0.93
N ALA A 734 23.08 11.91 -0.08
CA ALA A 734 24.32 11.29 -0.52
C ALA A 734 24.37 9.81 -0.13
N PRO A 735 24.29 8.85 -1.09
CA PRO A 735 24.34 7.41 -0.79
C PRO A 735 25.66 6.95 -0.14
N SER A 736 26.67 7.79 -0.17
CA SER A 736 27.96 7.59 0.49
C SER A 736 28.07 8.20 1.89
N SER A 737 26.95 8.71 2.46
CA SER A 737 26.94 9.41 3.75
C SER A 737 25.69 9.12 4.55
N THR A 738 25.79 9.19 5.88
CA THR A 738 24.60 9.19 6.77
C THR A 738 23.97 10.58 6.90
N ALA A 739 24.53 11.61 6.29
CA ALA A 739 24.05 12.98 6.46
C ALA A 739 22.55 13.13 6.18
N VAL A 740 21.94 14.06 6.90
CA VAL A 740 20.57 14.52 6.64
C VAL A 740 20.46 15.16 5.26
N GLU A 741 19.22 15.36 4.80
CA GLU A 741 18.98 16.02 3.52
C GLU A 741 19.65 17.39 3.49
N THR A 742 20.40 17.65 2.43
CA THR A 742 21.04 18.94 2.19
C THR A 742 20.16 19.76 1.25
N ASN A 743 19.75 20.94 1.70
CA ASN A 743 19.02 21.89 0.88
C ASN A 743 20.00 22.94 0.34
N PHE A 744 20.18 22.99 -0.97
CA PHE A 744 21.04 23.94 -1.68
C PHE A 744 20.30 25.20 -2.16
N SER A 745 19.22 25.61 -1.49
CA SER A 745 18.33 26.70 -1.90
C SER A 745 19.03 28.01 -2.29
N THR A 746 20.28 28.21 -1.90
CA THR A 746 21.11 29.38 -2.29
C THR A 746 21.99 29.13 -3.51
N SER A 747 22.03 27.90 -4.03
CA SER A 747 22.96 27.49 -5.09
C SER A 747 22.28 26.90 -6.32
N GLU A 748 20.97 26.69 -6.29
CA GLU A 748 20.14 26.13 -7.39
C GLU A 748 20.90 25.04 -8.17
N ILE A 749 20.63 23.75 -7.97
CA ILE A 749 21.44 22.68 -8.56
C ILE A 749 21.10 22.47 -10.03
N PHE A 750 19.84 22.19 -10.35
CA PHE A 750 19.38 22.04 -11.73
C PHE A 750 17.86 22.14 -11.89
N ASP A 751 17.42 22.29 -13.14
CA ASP A 751 16.03 22.19 -13.55
C ASP A 751 15.76 20.84 -14.18
N PHE A 752 14.68 20.16 -13.78
CA PHE A 752 14.10 19.06 -14.54
C PHE A 752 13.25 19.64 -15.67
N LEU A 753 13.58 19.28 -16.91
CA LEU A 753 12.94 19.77 -18.12
C LEU A 753 12.22 18.61 -18.83
N SER A 754 11.34 18.93 -19.78
CA SER A 754 10.52 17.94 -20.50
C SER A 754 11.32 16.81 -21.18
N ASN A 755 12.59 17.03 -21.49
CA ASN A 755 13.44 16.11 -22.25
C ASN A 755 14.84 15.92 -21.66
N GLY A 756 15.03 16.33 -20.38
CA GLY A 756 16.32 16.21 -19.71
C GLY A 756 16.42 17.08 -18.47
N PHE A 757 17.64 17.39 -18.06
CA PHE A 757 17.89 18.33 -16.98
C PHE A 757 18.99 19.33 -17.34
N LYS A 758 18.91 20.52 -16.76
CA LYS A 758 19.88 21.59 -17.01
C LYS A 758 20.52 22.03 -15.69
N LEU A 759 21.84 22.04 -15.64
CA LEU A 759 22.59 22.50 -14.48
C LEU A 759 22.45 23.99 -14.26
N ARG A 760 22.35 24.43 -12.98
CA ARG A 760 22.16 25.82 -12.56
C ARG A 760 23.24 26.28 -11.59
N CYS A 761 24.16 25.39 -11.23
CA CYS A 761 25.20 25.64 -10.22
C CYS A 761 26.61 25.59 -10.79
N THR A 762 27.56 26.01 -9.96
CA THR A 762 29.01 25.92 -10.22
C THR A 762 29.70 24.93 -9.25
N LEU A 763 28.92 24.15 -8.51
CA LEU A 763 29.43 23.29 -7.45
C LEU A 763 30.26 22.12 -8.00
N GLY A 764 31.25 21.71 -7.20
CA GLY A 764 32.17 20.66 -7.59
C GLY A 764 31.56 19.28 -7.71
N GLY A 765 30.49 19.00 -6.95
CA GLY A 765 29.73 17.77 -7.02
C GLY A 765 28.98 17.58 -8.33
N GLU A 766 28.55 18.68 -8.98
CA GLU A 766 27.60 18.66 -10.11
C GLU A 766 28.14 19.35 -11.38
N ASN A 767 28.86 20.49 -11.30
CA ASN A 767 29.18 21.30 -12.49
C ASN A 767 30.54 22.03 -12.47
N LEU A 768 31.61 21.50 -11.86
CA LEU A 768 32.93 22.13 -11.94
C LEU A 768 33.48 22.08 -13.38
N SER A 769 33.99 23.20 -13.86
CA SER A 769 34.49 23.34 -15.22
C SER A 769 35.55 22.29 -15.57
N GLY A 770 35.37 21.59 -16.68
CA GLY A 770 36.28 20.59 -17.21
C GLY A 770 36.19 19.21 -16.51
N ASN A 771 35.45 19.05 -15.40
CA ASN A 771 35.26 17.77 -14.76
C ASN A 771 34.23 16.92 -15.51
N THR A 772 34.44 15.60 -15.51
CA THR A 772 33.51 14.62 -16.08
C THR A 772 32.62 14.04 -14.97
N TYR A 773 31.37 13.92 -15.29
CA TYR A 773 30.32 13.37 -14.44
C TYR A 773 29.64 12.19 -15.12
N ILE A 774 29.25 11.20 -14.32
CA ILE A 774 28.31 10.18 -14.75
C ILE A 774 26.98 10.41 -14.06
N TYR A 775 25.90 9.98 -14.74
CA TYR A 775 24.56 10.05 -14.19
C TYR A 775 23.73 8.81 -14.53
N MET A 776 22.73 8.55 -13.71
CA MET A 776 21.63 7.65 -13.96
C MET A 776 20.35 8.42 -13.70
N ALA A 777 19.41 8.39 -14.65
CA ALA A 777 18.14 9.10 -14.58
C ALA A 777 16.97 8.19 -14.91
N PHE A 778 15.82 8.41 -14.23
CA PHE A 778 14.55 7.75 -14.50
C PHE A 778 13.45 8.75 -14.76
N ALA A 779 12.52 8.40 -15.65
CA ALA A 779 11.45 9.26 -16.10
C ALA A 779 10.37 9.51 -15.05
N GLU A 780 9.78 10.72 -15.06
CA GLU A 780 8.56 11.03 -14.29
C GLU A 780 7.36 10.29 -14.87
N HIS A 781 7.26 10.24 -16.20
CA HIS A 781 6.30 9.45 -16.96
C HIS A 781 7.02 8.82 -18.13
N PRO A 782 7.06 7.49 -18.22
CA PRO A 782 7.64 6.82 -19.37
C PRO A 782 6.94 7.21 -20.68
N PHE A 783 7.71 7.36 -21.73
CA PHE A 783 7.18 7.63 -23.05
C PHE A 783 6.43 6.42 -23.60
N VAL A 784 5.17 6.62 -24.02
CA VAL A 784 4.47 5.66 -24.83
C VAL A 784 4.73 6.02 -26.29
N GLY A 785 5.41 5.18 -27.04
CA GLY A 785 5.99 5.47 -28.35
C GLY A 785 5.01 5.63 -29.51
N ASP A 786 3.85 6.27 -29.36
CA ASP A 786 2.84 6.44 -30.40
C ASP A 786 2.29 7.86 -30.58
N GLY A 787 3.14 8.86 -30.40
CA GLY A 787 2.80 10.23 -30.75
C GLY A 787 2.20 11.07 -29.63
N VAL A 788 2.30 10.64 -28.38
CA VAL A 788 1.97 11.47 -27.22
C VAL A 788 3.06 12.53 -27.04
N SER A 789 2.66 13.81 -26.97
CA SER A 789 3.59 14.91 -26.76
C SER A 789 4.40 14.74 -25.46
N PRO A 790 5.69 15.14 -25.45
CA PRO A 790 6.50 15.16 -24.23
C PRO A 790 5.83 15.92 -23.11
N VAL A 791 6.04 15.49 -21.89
CA VAL A 791 5.59 16.24 -20.69
C VAL A 791 6.21 17.63 -20.71
N THR A 792 5.43 18.65 -20.41
CA THR A 792 5.93 20.03 -20.34
C THR A 792 6.93 20.22 -19.21
N ALA A 793 7.87 21.14 -19.37
CA ALA A 793 8.73 21.58 -18.27
C ALA A 793 7.90 22.11 -17.10
N ARG A 794 8.46 22.04 -15.90
CA ARG A 794 7.84 22.54 -14.66
C ARG A 794 7.88 24.06 -14.62
#